data_cbc34532c7a4f3016614b7ef43139fda
#
_entry.id   cbc34532c7a4f3016614b7ef43139fda
#
_cell.length_a   1.000
_cell.length_b   1.000
_cell.length_c   1.000
_cell.angle_alpha   90.00
_cell.angle_beta   90.00
_cell.angle_gamma   90.00
#
_symmetry.space_group_name_H-M   'P 1'
#
loop_
_entity.id
_entity.type
_entity.pdbx_description
1 polymer ?
#
loop_
_entity_poly.entity_id
_entity_poly.type
_entity_poly.pdbx_seq_one_letter_code
_entity_poly.pdbx_strand_id
1 'polypeptide(L)'
;MLDTVDEALRALVGALTLEQKVRLLTGADLWSTVAEPAIGLRSMVLSDGPSGVRGPVWDERDPSLNLPSATALAATWDLDLARRYGAVSASEAKRKGVDVVLGPTINLQRSPLGGRHFEAYSEDPLLTGELAAAYVRAVQEHRVAATPKHYVANDFETERYTADVELDDRALHELYLAPFEAAVRAGAWLVMSAYNSVRGITMSENPLLTTPLRTSWDFDGVTVSDWMAVRSTEAAAKADQDLVMPGPVGPWGERLVAAVRSGAVPEAAIDVKVLRLLRLAQRVGALDLSDSALRDNGFDTAAVASHGGVAVRNVPAREPVPIPDGSQDADVSDYEGRELAREVAAAGTVLLRNSGELPWPSSGPGSIAVIGEAAIRPRTQGGGSATVVPAEVVSLVDGLRAALPDATVTVHPGVPVQTGIHALPRGSMTDPQTGEPGLRARFLDADGGELLSEQRYAAQLVYLGTVPAGAATLELSTVYRPGPDEPATVRLGVAGVGRIHMEIEGDTVIDTVLGGGGEMLGAALFAPDVAAVSVAVDRERPVSVVVRLRLENDAAAAGLVAITLGTEAAHTDPAGAVAEAAALAGTADTAVVVVGTGSQTESEGYDRTTLALPGAQDELVRAVARANPRTVVVVNSGGPVLLPWRDEVSAVLLTWFGGQESGHALADVLLGRTEPGGRLPTTWPATEADVPVLSTTPEDGVLRYREGIHIGYRAWLRAGVTPAYPFGHGLGYSTWELADLAVSAPEQDGTVAVTLTARNTGARAGKQVVQVYLSRPDSAIERPVRWLAGFAAVSASAGESVPVRIDLPPRVFAHWDGGWRTEPGAFAVHAGTSVVDLPLRGSAVVGAGG
;
A
#
# COMPACT_ATOMS: atom_id res chain seq x y z
N MET A 1 26.13 25.93 7.44
CA MET A 1 26.24 24.49 7.11
C MET A 1 25.40 24.09 5.91
N LEU A 2 24.11 24.45 5.82
CA LEU A 2 23.31 24.25 4.60
C LEU A 2 23.88 25.01 3.40
N ASP A 3 24.32 26.25 3.59
CA ASP A 3 24.92 27.07 2.52
C ASP A 3 26.17 26.42 1.89
N THR A 4 27.02 25.76 2.69
CA THR A 4 28.25 25.12 2.20
C THR A 4 28.02 23.83 1.43
N VAL A 5 27.01 23.02 1.80
CA VAL A 5 26.63 21.82 1.04
C VAL A 5 26.03 22.24 -0.30
N ASP A 6 25.13 23.20 -0.31
CA ASP A 6 24.52 23.71 -1.53
C ASP A 6 25.53 24.38 -2.47
N GLU A 7 26.58 25.05 -1.95
CA GLU A 7 27.68 25.61 -2.74
C GLU A 7 28.49 24.49 -3.44
N ALA A 8 28.84 23.42 -2.70
CA ALA A 8 29.51 22.26 -3.27
C ALA A 8 28.67 21.61 -4.37
N LEU A 9 27.39 21.37 -4.12
CA LEU A 9 26.48 20.80 -5.12
C LEU A 9 26.33 21.69 -6.36
N ARG A 10 26.26 23.02 -6.20
CA ARG A 10 26.23 23.97 -7.32
C ARG A 10 27.53 23.95 -8.15
N ALA A 11 28.70 23.77 -7.49
CA ALA A 11 29.95 23.61 -8.19
C ALA A 11 29.97 22.34 -9.05
N LEU A 12 29.42 21.22 -8.53
CA LEU A 12 29.25 19.98 -9.30
C LEU A 12 28.31 20.17 -10.50
N VAL A 13 27.17 20.86 -10.32
CA VAL A 13 26.25 21.19 -11.43
C VAL A 13 26.97 22.02 -12.50
N GLY A 14 27.77 23.02 -12.08
CA GLY A 14 28.52 23.87 -12.99
C GLY A 14 29.62 23.15 -13.79
N ALA A 15 30.11 22.00 -13.30
CA ALA A 15 31.09 21.17 -13.97
C ALA A 15 30.50 20.26 -15.06
N LEU A 16 29.18 20.06 -15.07
CA LEU A 16 28.51 19.19 -16.02
C LEU A 16 28.15 19.94 -17.32
N THR A 17 28.30 19.24 -18.45
CA THR A 17 27.76 19.71 -19.72
C THR A 17 26.23 19.64 -19.73
N LEU A 18 25.56 20.36 -20.63
CA LEU A 18 24.11 20.31 -20.78
C LEU A 18 23.61 18.88 -21.03
N GLU A 19 24.32 18.10 -21.85
CA GLU A 19 23.98 16.71 -22.15
C GLU A 19 24.05 15.82 -20.90
N GLN A 20 25.09 16.00 -20.06
CA GLN A 20 25.22 15.30 -18.79
C GLN A 20 24.07 15.67 -17.84
N LYS A 21 23.80 16.96 -17.69
CA LYS A 21 22.68 17.46 -16.86
C LYS A 21 21.36 16.86 -17.27
N VAL A 22 21.02 16.92 -18.57
CA VAL A 22 19.77 16.38 -19.09
C VAL A 22 19.67 14.87 -18.94
N ARG A 23 20.78 14.15 -19.15
CA ARG A 23 20.83 12.69 -18.98
C ARG A 23 20.51 12.26 -17.54
N LEU A 24 20.93 13.02 -16.54
CA LEU A 24 20.64 12.75 -15.13
C LEU A 24 19.16 12.87 -14.77
N LEU A 25 18.36 13.61 -15.55
CA LEU A 25 16.96 13.88 -15.27
C LEU A 25 16.00 12.85 -15.88
N THR A 26 16.52 11.76 -16.45
CA THR A 26 15.75 10.60 -16.93
C THR A 26 16.35 9.33 -16.34
N GLY A 27 15.53 8.31 -16.05
CA GLY A 27 16.02 7.03 -15.55
C GLY A 27 17.07 6.39 -16.47
N ALA A 28 17.94 5.58 -15.90
CA ALA A 28 18.85 4.74 -16.68
C ALA A 28 18.13 3.52 -17.25
N ASP A 29 17.19 3.00 -16.51
CA ASP A 29 16.33 1.87 -16.82
C ASP A 29 14.98 2.01 -16.10
N LEU A 30 14.29 0.89 -15.83
CA LEU A 30 12.98 0.87 -15.16
C LEU A 30 13.06 1.32 -13.70
N TRP A 31 14.18 1.07 -13.00
CA TRP A 31 14.25 1.21 -11.55
C TRP A 31 15.50 1.96 -11.07
N SER A 32 16.30 2.50 -11.98
CA SER A 32 17.52 3.18 -11.57
C SER A 32 17.73 4.52 -12.24
N THR A 33 18.47 5.40 -11.55
CA THR A 33 18.94 6.68 -12.11
C THR A 33 20.27 6.50 -12.81
N VAL A 34 20.63 7.47 -13.66
CA VAL A 34 21.90 7.47 -14.36
C VAL A 34 23.04 7.79 -13.39
N ALA A 35 24.12 7.02 -13.45
CA ALA A 35 25.39 7.35 -12.80
C ALA A 35 26.15 8.43 -13.61
N GLU A 36 26.89 9.30 -12.91
CA GLU A 36 27.77 10.29 -13.55
C GLU A 36 29.15 10.27 -12.90
N PRO A 37 30.08 9.46 -13.46
CA PRO A 37 31.43 9.31 -12.89
C PRO A 37 32.23 10.60 -12.83
N ALA A 38 31.96 11.57 -13.72
CA ALA A 38 32.68 12.86 -13.74
C ALA A 38 32.53 13.67 -12.43
N ILE A 39 31.50 13.38 -11.64
CA ILE A 39 31.25 14.02 -10.35
C ILE A 39 31.16 13.00 -9.19
N GLY A 40 31.50 11.73 -9.43
CA GLY A 40 31.45 10.67 -8.42
C GLY A 40 30.02 10.26 -8.03
N LEU A 41 29.01 10.53 -8.87
CA LEU A 41 27.64 10.12 -8.64
C LEU A 41 27.42 8.67 -9.07
N ARG A 42 27.06 7.79 -8.12
CA ARG A 42 26.56 6.45 -8.47
C ARG A 42 25.08 6.47 -8.84
N SER A 43 24.63 5.45 -9.53
CA SER A 43 23.20 5.21 -9.75
C SER A 43 22.48 5.01 -8.42
N MET A 44 21.25 5.51 -8.32
CA MET A 44 20.31 5.24 -7.23
C MET A 44 19.23 4.27 -7.71
N VAL A 45 18.87 3.30 -6.85
CA VAL A 45 17.85 2.31 -7.13
C VAL A 45 16.53 2.72 -6.46
N LEU A 46 15.45 2.70 -7.24
CA LEU A 46 14.09 2.97 -6.79
C LEU A 46 13.32 1.64 -6.72
N SER A 47 12.38 1.52 -5.79
CA SER A 47 11.51 0.35 -5.69
C SER A 47 10.16 0.71 -5.10
N ASP A 48 9.10 0.06 -5.57
CA ASP A 48 7.81 0.09 -4.86
C ASP A 48 7.95 -0.49 -3.47
N GLY A 49 7.11 0.02 -2.53
CA GLY A 49 7.24 -0.31 -1.13
C GLY A 49 6.04 -0.14 -0.21
N PRO A 50 4.77 0.12 -0.66
CA PRO A 50 3.65 0.34 0.26
C PRO A 50 3.33 -0.83 1.20
N SER A 51 3.55 -2.08 0.77
CA SER A 51 3.31 -3.29 1.57
C SER A 51 4.57 -4.16 1.74
N GLY A 52 5.74 -3.55 1.59
CA GLY A 52 7.06 -4.18 1.59
C GLY A 52 7.90 -3.71 0.42
N VAL A 53 9.22 -3.80 0.55
CA VAL A 53 10.15 -3.34 -0.48
C VAL A 53 10.50 -4.50 -1.41
N ARG A 54 10.07 -4.39 -2.67
CA ARG A 54 10.29 -5.46 -3.65
C ARG A 54 11.75 -5.56 -4.12
N GLY A 55 12.43 -4.45 -4.28
CA GLY A 55 13.65 -4.35 -5.06
C GLY A 55 13.38 -4.19 -6.56
N PRO A 56 14.42 -4.26 -7.42
CA PRO A 56 14.26 -4.04 -8.86
C PRO A 56 13.59 -5.20 -9.62
N VAL A 57 13.43 -6.36 -8.98
CA VAL A 57 12.88 -7.58 -9.61
C VAL A 57 11.88 -8.29 -8.71
N TRP A 58 10.93 -9.03 -9.32
CA TRP A 58 10.09 -10.01 -8.63
C TRP A 58 10.78 -11.37 -8.69
N ASP A 59 11.52 -11.72 -7.64
CA ASP A 59 12.27 -12.96 -7.60
C ASP A 59 12.10 -13.64 -6.23
N GLU A 60 11.49 -14.80 -6.23
CA GLU A 60 11.27 -15.60 -5.02
C GLU A 60 12.55 -16.19 -4.44
N ARG A 61 13.68 -16.08 -5.14
CA ARG A 61 15.01 -16.47 -4.66
C ARG A 61 15.64 -15.38 -3.79
N ASP A 62 15.19 -14.13 -3.94
CA ASP A 62 15.46 -13.00 -3.04
C ASP A 62 14.13 -12.45 -2.50
N PRO A 63 13.48 -13.18 -1.60
CA PRO A 63 12.15 -12.82 -1.12
C PRO A 63 12.17 -11.49 -0.37
N SER A 64 11.01 -10.86 -0.32
CA SER A 64 10.78 -9.61 0.40
C SER A 64 9.88 -9.85 1.61
N LEU A 65 10.06 -9.04 2.64
CA LEU A 65 9.13 -9.01 3.75
C LEU A 65 7.79 -8.44 3.25
N ASN A 66 6.72 -9.21 3.35
CA ASN A 66 5.37 -8.75 3.05
C ASN A 66 4.69 -8.26 4.33
N LEU A 67 4.68 -6.96 4.51
CA LEU A 67 4.04 -6.27 5.63
C LEU A 67 2.52 -6.15 5.41
N PRO A 68 1.72 -5.95 6.48
CA PRO A 68 0.31 -5.60 6.33
C PRO A 68 0.09 -4.39 5.44
N SER A 69 -1.03 -4.34 4.75
CA SER A 69 -1.39 -3.25 3.84
C SER A 69 -1.44 -1.89 4.57
N ALA A 70 -1.34 -0.81 3.81
CA ALA A 70 -1.40 0.54 4.35
C ALA A 70 -2.73 0.78 5.10
N THR A 71 -3.86 0.26 4.60
CA THR A 71 -5.15 0.33 5.30
C THR A 71 -5.13 -0.44 6.62
N ALA A 72 -4.46 -1.61 6.67
CA ALA A 72 -4.29 -2.37 7.92
C ALA A 72 -3.45 -1.59 8.95
N LEU A 73 -2.36 -0.96 8.49
CA LEU A 73 -1.55 -0.08 9.33
C LEU A 73 -2.38 1.12 9.82
N ALA A 74 -3.15 1.75 8.95
CA ALA A 74 -4.01 2.88 9.32
C ALA A 74 -5.09 2.48 10.33
N ALA A 75 -5.62 1.26 10.23
CA ALA A 75 -6.59 0.75 11.20
C ALA A 75 -6.02 0.64 12.63
N THR A 76 -4.72 0.63 12.80
CA THR A 76 -4.08 0.68 14.14
C THR A 76 -4.26 2.02 14.82
N TRP A 77 -4.40 3.14 14.08
CA TRP A 77 -4.37 4.53 14.58
C TRP A 77 -3.16 4.81 15.47
N ASP A 78 -2.03 4.19 15.18
CA ASP A 78 -0.85 4.17 16.02
C ASP A 78 0.37 4.70 15.26
N LEU A 79 0.83 5.88 15.67
CA LEU A 79 1.95 6.56 15.02
C LEU A 79 3.29 5.89 15.32
N ASP A 80 3.42 5.20 16.47
CA ASP A 80 4.64 4.44 16.77
C ASP A 80 4.74 3.20 15.89
N LEU A 81 3.63 2.47 15.68
CA LEU A 81 3.60 1.36 14.73
C LEU A 81 3.91 1.85 13.30
N ALA A 82 3.40 3.01 12.88
CA ALA A 82 3.73 3.57 11.57
C ALA A 82 5.22 3.94 11.46
N ARG A 83 5.82 4.47 12.51
CA ARG A 83 7.26 4.76 12.59
C ARG A 83 8.08 3.46 12.50
N ARG A 84 7.76 2.45 13.28
CA ARG A 84 8.44 1.15 13.26
C ARG A 84 8.29 0.45 11.90
N TYR A 85 7.11 0.56 11.28
CA TYR A 85 6.86 0.04 9.94
C TYR A 85 7.78 0.72 8.90
N GLY A 86 7.95 2.04 8.98
CA GLY A 86 8.88 2.79 8.14
C GLY A 86 10.34 2.36 8.35
N ALA A 87 10.75 2.13 9.59
CA ALA A 87 12.11 1.67 9.91
C ALA A 87 12.39 0.27 9.32
N VAL A 88 11.45 -0.67 9.45
CA VAL A 88 11.55 -2.01 8.84
C VAL A 88 11.60 -1.92 7.31
N SER A 89 10.76 -1.07 6.71
CA SER A 89 10.78 -0.83 5.26
C SER A 89 12.14 -0.31 4.80
N ALA A 90 12.76 0.59 5.56
CA ALA A 90 14.09 1.12 5.25
C ALA A 90 15.20 0.07 5.40
N SER A 91 15.12 -0.78 6.43
CA SER A 91 16.06 -1.90 6.59
C SER A 91 15.98 -2.88 5.42
N GLU A 92 14.78 -3.24 5.01
CA GLU A 92 14.55 -4.11 3.84
C GLU A 92 15.05 -3.45 2.54
N ALA A 93 14.84 -2.14 2.37
CA ALA A 93 15.36 -1.37 1.25
C ALA A 93 16.90 -1.46 1.18
N LYS A 94 17.58 -1.26 2.30
CA LYS A 94 19.05 -1.41 2.37
C LYS A 94 19.50 -2.82 2.02
N ARG A 95 18.85 -3.84 2.57
CA ARG A 95 19.15 -5.25 2.27
C ARG A 95 19.10 -5.52 0.76
N LYS A 96 18.12 -4.91 0.06
CA LYS A 96 17.91 -5.05 -1.38
C LYS A 96 18.70 -4.02 -2.23
N GLY A 97 19.54 -3.19 -1.63
CA GLY A 97 20.30 -2.16 -2.33
C GLY A 97 19.44 -1.03 -2.91
N VAL A 98 18.26 -0.78 -2.31
CA VAL A 98 17.33 0.26 -2.72
C VAL A 98 17.62 1.56 -1.98
N ASP A 99 17.72 2.66 -2.70
CA ASP A 99 17.97 4.01 -2.17
C ASP A 99 16.69 4.79 -1.96
N VAL A 100 15.64 4.50 -2.77
CA VAL A 100 14.38 5.24 -2.80
C VAL A 100 13.20 4.28 -2.74
N VAL A 101 12.39 4.38 -1.71
CA VAL A 101 11.13 3.64 -1.58
C VAL A 101 9.99 4.52 -2.13
N LEU A 102 9.26 3.99 -3.12
CA LEU A 102 8.11 4.64 -3.74
C LEU A 102 6.86 4.44 -2.88
N GLY A 103 6.85 5.11 -1.76
CA GLY A 103 5.81 5.10 -0.74
C GLY A 103 6.08 6.15 0.35
N PRO A 104 5.06 6.48 1.15
CA PRO A 104 3.73 5.88 1.24
C PRO A 104 2.76 6.37 0.16
N THR A 105 1.71 5.59 -0.11
CA THR A 105 0.57 6.04 -0.91
C THR A 105 -0.41 6.78 0.01
N ILE A 106 -0.60 8.08 -0.26
CA ILE A 106 -1.35 8.99 0.61
C ILE A 106 -2.51 9.71 -0.11
N ASN A 107 -2.96 9.14 -1.23
CA ASN A 107 -4.25 9.49 -1.80
C ASN A 107 -5.36 9.10 -0.82
N LEU A 108 -6.48 9.80 -0.84
CA LEU A 108 -7.59 9.54 0.08
C LEU A 108 -8.50 8.43 -0.47
N GLN A 109 -9.09 7.67 0.43
CA GLN A 109 -10.14 6.71 0.10
C GLN A 109 -11.46 7.47 -0.17
N ARG A 110 -11.53 8.15 -1.32
CA ARG A 110 -12.64 9.01 -1.72
C ARG A 110 -13.91 8.22 -2.01
N SER A 111 -13.81 7.19 -2.82
CA SER A 111 -14.88 6.25 -3.14
C SER A 111 -14.52 4.84 -2.70
N PRO A 112 -15.41 4.08 -2.06
CA PRO A 112 -15.11 2.70 -1.66
C PRO A 112 -14.88 1.76 -2.85
N LEU A 113 -15.16 2.20 -4.09
CA LEU A 113 -14.88 1.44 -5.31
C LEU A 113 -13.43 1.57 -5.79
N GLY A 114 -12.62 2.46 -5.23
CA GLY A 114 -11.22 2.63 -5.65
C GLY A 114 -10.42 1.33 -5.59
N GLY A 115 -9.76 0.97 -6.71
CA GLY A 115 -9.06 -0.32 -6.86
C GLY A 115 -7.83 -0.47 -5.98
N ARG A 116 -7.16 0.65 -5.60
CA ARG A 116 -5.94 0.68 -4.80
C ARG A 116 -6.16 1.11 -3.34
N HIS A 117 -7.37 0.97 -2.80
CA HIS A 117 -7.63 1.36 -1.41
C HIS A 117 -6.73 0.64 -0.41
N PHE A 118 -6.34 -0.60 -0.67
CA PHE A 118 -5.42 -1.34 0.19
C PHE A 118 -4.06 -0.67 0.38
N GLU A 119 -3.61 0.17 -0.57
CA GLU A 119 -2.38 0.95 -0.47
C GLU A 119 -2.55 2.29 0.24
N ALA A 120 -3.78 2.80 0.34
CA ALA A 120 -4.09 4.09 0.95
C ALA A 120 -4.42 3.92 2.43
N TYR A 121 -4.08 4.93 3.23
CA TYR A 121 -4.31 4.88 4.66
C TYR A 121 -5.79 5.05 5.03
N SER A 122 -6.44 6.13 4.59
CA SER A 122 -7.74 6.51 5.13
C SER A 122 -8.56 7.40 4.18
N GLU A 123 -9.84 7.55 4.49
CA GLU A 123 -10.73 8.58 3.94
C GLU A 123 -10.53 9.97 4.60
N ASP A 124 -9.80 10.01 5.73
CA ASP A 124 -9.55 11.24 6.47
C ASP A 124 -8.14 11.81 6.22
N PRO A 125 -8.01 13.10 5.84
CA PRO A 125 -6.72 13.69 5.51
C PRO A 125 -5.80 13.87 6.72
N LEU A 126 -6.33 14.05 7.95
CA LEU A 126 -5.50 14.18 9.14
C LEU A 126 -4.87 12.84 9.51
N LEU A 127 -5.68 11.78 9.58
CA LEU A 127 -5.18 10.43 9.88
C LEU A 127 -4.14 10.00 8.84
N THR A 128 -4.43 10.21 7.55
CA THR A 128 -3.50 9.92 6.45
C THR A 128 -2.21 10.71 6.59
N GLY A 129 -2.29 12.00 6.87
CA GLY A 129 -1.13 12.89 6.98
C GLY A 129 -0.22 12.55 8.16
N GLU A 130 -0.78 12.26 9.33
CA GLU A 130 -0.01 11.93 10.54
C GLU A 130 0.72 10.59 10.40
N LEU A 131 0.05 9.56 9.86
CA LEU A 131 0.68 8.27 9.57
C LEU A 131 1.79 8.40 8.52
N ALA A 132 1.53 9.16 7.45
CA ALA A 132 2.53 9.44 6.42
C ALA A 132 3.75 10.17 6.97
N ALA A 133 3.53 11.17 7.83
CA ALA A 133 4.60 11.91 8.47
C ALA A 133 5.47 11.03 9.37
N ALA A 134 4.86 10.11 10.12
CA ALA A 134 5.57 9.14 10.96
C ALA A 134 6.40 8.17 10.11
N TYR A 135 5.81 7.61 9.04
CA TYR A 135 6.50 6.72 8.10
C TYR A 135 7.68 7.41 7.40
N VAL A 136 7.46 8.61 6.82
CA VAL A 136 8.49 9.36 6.08
C VAL A 136 9.71 9.63 6.95
N ARG A 137 9.50 10.13 8.18
CA ARG A 137 10.60 10.38 9.11
C ARG A 137 11.43 9.12 9.36
N ALA A 138 10.75 8.02 9.68
CA ALA A 138 11.42 6.78 10.03
C ALA A 138 12.21 6.17 8.85
N VAL A 139 11.67 6.18 7.64
CA VAL A 139 12.40 5.71 6.45
C VAL A 139 13.66 6.54 6.24
N GLN A 140 13.57 7.86 6.36
CA GLN A 140 14.67 8.78 6.05
C GLN A 140 15.74 8.86 7.17
N GLU A 141 15.39 8.57 8.41
CA GLU A 141 16.34 8.35 9.51
C GLU A 141 17.38 7.26 9.17
N HIS A 142 17.00 6.30 8.33
CA HIS A 142 17.86 5.23 7.86
C HIS A 142 18.56 5.54 6.52
N ARG A 143 18.59 6.81 6.07
CA ARG A 143 19.21 7.24 4.80
C ARG A 143 18.60 6.55 3.56
N VAL A 144 17.36 6.14 3.61
CA VAL A 144 16.55 5.71 2.48
C VAL A 144 15.54 6.81 2.21
N ALA A 145 15.30 7.15 0.97
CA ALA A 145 14.34 8.20 0.64
C ALA A 145 12.92 7.64 0.59
N ALA A 146 11.96 8.34 1.22
CA ALA A 146 10.54 8.08 1.07
C ALA A 146 9.96 8.96 -0.04
N THR A 147 8.94 8.44 -0.74
CA THR A 147 8.30 9.12 -1.88
C THR A 147 6.78 9.12 -1.69
N PRO A 148 6.20 10.06 -0.92
CA PRO A 148 4.76 10.24 -0.86
C PRO A 148 4.14 10.34 -2.27
N LYS A 149 3.06 9.55 -2.51
CA LYS A 149 2.43 9.40 -3.83
C LYS A 149 0.91 9.26 -3.74
N HIS A 150 0.16 9.59 -4.76
CA HIS A 150 0.51 10.21 -6.04
C HIS A 150 0.00 11.66 -6.01
N TYR A 151 0.86 12.63 -6.18
CA TYR A 151 0.57 14.06 -6.09
C TYR A 151 -0.07 14.55 -7.39
N VAL A 152 -1.36 14.88 -7.49
CA VAL A 152 -2.41 14.86 -6.49
C VAL A 152 -3.74 14.37 -7.11
N ALA A 153 -4.67 13.94 -6.27
CA ALA A 153 -6.03 13.53 -6.67
C ALA A 153 -6.08 12.31 -7.61
N ASN A 154 -5.18 11.34 -7.42
CA ASN A 154 -5.24 10.03 -8.06
C ASN A 154 -5.89 9.02 -7.10
N ASP A 155 -7.19 9.22 -6.83
CA ASP A 155 -7.98 8.42 -5.88
C ASP A 155 -8.85 7.37 -6.60
N PHE A 156 -8.51 7.05 -7.85
CA PHE A 156 -9.21 6.15 -8.77
C PHE A 156 -8.21 5.56 -9.77
N GLU A 157 -8.59 4.47 -10.43
CA GLU A 157 -7.77 3.77 -11.41
C GLU A 157 -8.32 3.87 -12.84
N THR A 158 -9.64 4.01 -12.97
CA THR A 158 -10.32 4.05 -14.26
C THR A 158 -9.87 5.27 -15.07
N GLU A 159 -9.28 5.05 -16.26
CA GLU A 159 -8.75 6.10 -17.14
C GLU A 159 -7.70 7.02 -16.47
N ARG A 160 -7.02 6.56 -15.41
CA ARG A 160 -6.10 7.38 -14.60
C ARG A 160 -5.03 8.12 -15.41
N TYR A 161 -4.67 7.61 -16.59
CA TYR A 161 -3.67 8.24 -17.46
C TYR A 161 -4.22 9.46 -18.24
N THR A 162 -5.52 9.52 -18.47
CA THR A 162 -6.14 10.50 -19.35
C THR A 162 -7.17 11.38 -18.67
N ALA A 163 -7.69 10.93 -17.53
CA ALA A 163 -8.73 11.65 -16.81
C ALA A 163 -8.25 13.00 -16.29
N ASP A 164 -9.13 13.99 -16.41
CA ASP A 164 -8.99 15.30 -15.76
C ASP A 164 -9.86 15.36 -14.51
N VAL A 165 -9.26 15.73 -13.38
CA VAL A 165 -9.97 15.90 -12.11
C VAL A 165 -10.38 17.35 -11.94
N GLU A 166 -11.69 17.59 -11.89
CA GLU A 166 -12.28 18.88 -11.53
C GLU A 166 -12.70 18.92 -10.07
N LEU A 167 -12.13 19.82 -9.30
CA LEU A 167 -12.47 20.03 -7.89
C LEU A 167 -12.31 21.51 -7.51
N ASP A 168 -13.01 21.94 -6.46
CA ASP A 168 -12.87 23.29 -5.93
C ASP A 168 -11.59 23.49 -5.10
N ASP A 169 -11.22 24.76 -4.83
CA ASP A 169 -10.00 25.09 -4.09
C ASP A 169 -10.03 24.58 -2.65
N ARG A 170 -11.20 24.57 -2.02
CA ARG A 170 -11.30 24.10 -0.64
C ARG A 170 -11.06 22.59 -0.57
N ALA A 171 -11.72 21.82 -1.41
CA ALA A 171 -11.50 20.37 -1.49
C ALA A 171 -10.02 20.07 -1.78
N LEU A 172 -9.43 20.77 -2.75
CA LEU A 172 -8.03 20.59 -3.09
C LEU A 172 -7.10 20.82 -1.89
N HIS A 173 -7.25 21.93 -1.17
CA HIS A 173 -6.35 22.30 -0.08
C HIS A 173 -6.71 21.67 1.26
N GLU A 174 -8.01 21.54 1.59
CA GLU A 174 -8.44 21.00 2.87
C GLU A 174 -8.41 19.46 2.94
N LEU A 175 -8.44 18.79 1.78
CA LEU A 175 -8.45 17.33 1.68
C LEU A 175 -7.22 16.78 0.96
N TYR A 176 -7.14 16.97 -0.36
CA TYR A 176 -6.22 16.21 -1.21
C TYR A 176 -4.76 16.63 -1.08
N LEU A 177 -4.48 17.91 -0.84
CA LEU A 177 -3.13 18.42 -0.59
C LEU A 177 -2.68 18.26 0.87
N ALA A 178 -3.61 18.13 1.82
CA ALA A 178 -3.29 18.12 3.26
C ALA A 178 -2.35 16.96 3.67
N PRO A 179 -2.52 15.70 3.22
CA PRO A 179 -1.57 14.63 3.54
C PRO A 179 -0.17 14.87 2.96
N PHE A 180 -0.09 15.47 1.76
CA PHE A 180 1.20 15.81 1.15
C PHE A 180 1.89 16.94 1.90
N GLU A 181 1.15 17.97 2.35
CA GLU A 181 1.72 19.01 3.21
C GLU A 181 2.30 18.40 4.48
N ALA A 182 1.60 17.49 5.14
CA ALA A 182 2.09 16.80 6.34
C ALA A 182 3.38 16.02 6.06
N ALA A 183 3.44 15.26 4.95
CA ALA A 183 4.60 14.50 4.55
C ALA A 183 5.81 15.41 4.19
N VAL A 184 5.58 16.51 3.48
CA VAL A 184 6.63 17.48 3.14
C VAL A 184 7.15 18.18 4.40
N ARG A 185 6.27 18.58 5.31
CA ARG A 185 6.67 19.17 6.61
C ARG A 185 7.38 18.16 7.51
N ALA A 186 7.14 16.87 7.33
CA ALA A 186 7.92 15.80 7.96
C ALA A 186 9.32 15.64 7.33
N GLY A 187 9.61 16.37 6.24
CA GLY A 187 10.90 16.41 5.57
C GLY A 187 11.06 15.40 4.43
N ALA A 188 9.98 15.03 3.74
CA ALA A 188 10.06 14.13 2.57
C ALA A 188 11.13 14.57 1.56
N TRP A 189 11.90 13.61 1.02
CA TRP A 189 12.96 13.90 0.05
C TRP A 189 12.50 13.76 -1.41
N LEU A 190 11.43 13.02 -1.64
CA LEU A 190 10.77 12.96 -2.94
C LEU A 190 9.26 13.16 -2.78
N VAL A 191 8.62 13.52 -3.89
CA VAL A 191 7.17 13.47 -4.10
C VAL A 191 6.95 12.95 -5.52
N MET A 192 6.01 12.00 -5.71
CA MET A 192 5.71 11.46 -7.04
C MET A 192 4.49 12.17 -7.64
N SER A 193 4.66 12.78 -8.81
CA SER A 193 3.56 13.38 -9.57
C SER A 193 2.65 12.30 -10.17
N ALA A 194 1.33 12.51 -10.07
CA ALA A 194 0.32 11.57 -10.54
C ALA A 194 0.19 11.51 -12.07
N TYR A 195 -0.54 10.51 -12.56
CA TYR A 195 -0.85 10.34 -13.98
C TYR A 195 -1.88 11.33 -14.49
N ASN A 196 -2.92 11.57 -13.70
CA ASN A 196 -4.10 12.35 -14.10
C ASN A 196 -3.78 13.83 -14.31
N SER A 197 -4.70 14.49 -14.98
CA SER A 197 -4.75 15.96 -15.02
C SER A 197 -5.54 16.48 -13.82
N VAL A 198 -5.26 17.70 -13.41
CA VAL A 198 -6.05 18.47 -12.47
C VAL A 198 -6.36 19.82 -13.12
N ARG A 199 -7.66 20.09 -13.31
CA ARG A 199 -8.13 21.34 -13.94
C ARG A 199 -7.53 21.56 -15.34
N GLY A 200 -7.53 20.50 -16.15
CA GLY A 200 -7.09 20.53 -17.55
C GLY A 200 -5.57 20.44 -17.75
N ILE A 201 -4.76 20.36 -16.70
CA ILE A 201 -3.29 20.30 -16.82
C ILE A 201 -2.79 19.00 -16.16
N THR A 202 -2.06 18.18 -16.92
CA THR A 202 -1.47 16.94 -16.42
C THR A 202 -0.51 17.22 -15.25
N MET A 203 -0.50 16.34 -14.25
CA MET A 203 0.23 16.61 -13.02
C MET A 203 1.72 16.81 -13.22
N SER A 204 2.35 16.15 -14.21
CA SER A 204 3.77 16.37 -14.53
C SER A 204 4.10 17.77 -15.08
N GLU A 205 3.09 18.57 -15.42
CA GLU A 205 3.21 19.94 -15.95
C GLU A 205 2.44 20.96 -15.10
N ASN A 206 1.77 20.49 -14.04
CA ASN A 206 0.80 21.29 -13.30
C ASN A 206 1.50 22.34 -12.43
N PRO A 207 0.99 23.58 -12.38
CA PRO A 207 1.48 24.62 -11.46
C PRO A 207 1.48 24.22 -9.99
N LEU A 208 0.70 23.23 -9.60
CA LEU A 208 0.70 22.67 -8.24
C LEU A 208 2.06 22.09 -7.83
N LEU A 209 2.92 21.70 -8.78
CA LEU A 209 4.30 21.31 -8.54
C LEU A 209 5.16 22.48 -8.03
N THR A 210 4.77 23.72 -8.35
CA THR A 210 5.43 24.93 -7.85
C THR A 210 4.70 25.49 -6.65
N THR A 211 3.40 25.73 -6.77
CA THR A 211 2.56 26.30 -5.71
C THR A 211 1.39 25.36 -5.39
N PRO A 212 1.28 24.79 -4.20
CA PRO A 212 2.00 25.15 -2.97
C PRO A 212 3.32 24.41 -2.71
N LEU A 213 3.65 23.36 -3.45
CA LEU A 213 4.70 22.41 -3.10
C LEU A 213 6.05 23.09 -2.80
N ARG A 214 6.55 23.94 -3.71
CA ARG A 214 7.85 24.63 -3.53
C ARG A 214 7.71 25.93 -2.74
N THR A 215 6.72 26.76 -3.13
CA THR A 215 6.66 28.14 -2.60
C THR A 215 6.04 28.27 -1.22
N SER A 216 5.09 27.41 -0.86
CA SER A 216 4.39 27.50 0.43
C SER A 216 4.88 26.48 1.47
N TRP A 217 5.37 25.32 0.99
CA TRP A 217 5.83 24.25 1.88
C TRP A 217 7.34 24.11 1.90
N ASP A 218 8.08 24.92 1.13
CA ASP A 218 9.55 24.92 1.05
C ASP A 218 10.13 23.53 0.71
N PHE A 219 9.46 22.76 -0.15
CA PHE A 219 9.92 21.46 -0.56
C PHE A 219 11.21 21.58 -1.39
N ASP A 220 12.32 21.09 -0.85
CA ASP A 220 13.64 21.11 -1.47
C ASP A 220 14.05 19.80 -2.15
N GLY A 221 13.18 18.80 -2.09
CA GLY A 221 13.39 17.46 -2.63
C GLY A 221 13.11 17.33 -4.11
N VAL A 222 13.12 16.11 -4.62
CA VAL A 222 12.90 15.76 -6.02
C VAL A 222 11.43 15.47 -6.29
N THR A 223 10.86 16.06 -7.33
CA THR A 223 9.60 15.64 -7.91
C THR A 223 9.88 14.58 -8.97
N VAL A 224 9.64 13.31 -8.65
CA VAL A 224 9.73 12.20 -9.59
C VAL A 224 8.40 11.98 -10.28
N SER A 225 8.39 11.61 -11.56
CA SER A 225 7.15 11.23 -12.24
C SER A 225 6.72 9.84 -11.83
N ASP A 226 5.41 9.57 -11.84
CA ASP A 226 4.95 8.20 -12.00
C ASP A 226 5.43 7.61 -13.34
N TRP A 227 5.47 6.29 -13.47
CA TRP A 227 6.08 5.61 -14.61
C TRP A 227 5.37 5.96 -15.92
N MET A 228 6.10 6.57 -16.86
CA MET A 228 5.58 7.06 -18.15
C MET A 228 4.55 8.22 -18.05
N ALA A 229 4.44 8.88 -16.90
CA ALA A 229 3.47 9.97 -16.68
C ALA A 229 3.84 11.26 -17.42
N VAL A 230 5.11 11.48 -17.74
CA VAL A 230 5.55 12.70 -18.45
C VAL A 230 5.30 12.56 -19.95
N ARG A 231 4.54 13.49 -20.53
CA ARG A 231 4.08 13.42 -21.94
C ARG A 231 4.69 14.49 -22.85
N SER A 232 5.27 15.53 -22.27
CA SER A 232 5.86 16.64 -23.01
C SER A 232 7.32 16.85 -22.68
N THR A 233 8.03 17.52 -23.62
CA THR A 233 9.42 17.92 -23.41
C THR A 233 9.49 19.26 -22.69
N GLU A 234 8.93 20.32 -23.29
CA GLU A 234 9.12 21.68 -22.81
C GLU A 234 8.25 22.01 -21.59
N ALA A 235 6.96 21.66 -21.63
CA ALA A 235 6.03 22.03 -20.55
C ALA A 235 6.42 21.37 -19.23
N ALA A 236 6.72 20.08 -19.23
CA ALA A 236 7.21 19.37 -18.05
C ALA A 236 8.57 19.88 -17.56
N ALA A 237 9.47 20.25 -18.49
CA ALA A 237 10.76 20.81 -18.13
C ALA A 237 10.66 22.23 -17.52
N LYS A 238 9.66 23.03 -17.92
CA LYS A 238 9.40 24.36 -17.35
C LYS A 238 8.66 24.28 -16.02
N ALA A 239 7.89 23.21 -15.78
CA ALA A 239 7.30 22.91 -14.49
C ALA A 239 8.37 22.37 -13.51
N ASP A 240 8.00 22.22 -12.25
CA ASP A 240 8.91 21.67 -11.22
C ASP A 240 8.93 20.13 -11.20
N GLN A 241 8.73 19.47 -12.35
CA GLN A 241 9.01 18.05 -12.56
C GLN A 241 10.53 17.87 -12.68
N ASP A 242 11.17 17.07 -11.81
CA ASP A 242 12.62 17.00 -11.75
C ASP A 242 13.19 15.73 -12.40
N LEU A 243 12.59 14.57 -12.17
CA LEU A 243 13.07 13.28 -12.64
C LEU A 243 11.96 12.55 -13.40
N VAL A 244 12.25 12.10 -14.61
CA VAL A 244 11.36 11.33 -15.47
C VAL A 244 11.68 9.86 -15.37
N MET A 245 10.70 9.06 -14.96
CA MET A 245 10.80 7.60 -14.90
C MET A 245 9.76 6.96 -15.83
N PRO A 246 10.06 5.77 -16.38
CA PRO A 246 11.37 5.11 -16.42
C PRO A 246 12.27 5.71 -17.51
N GLY A 247 13.50 5.18 -17.61
CA GLY A 247 14.42 5.48 -18.69
C GLY A 247 14.83 4.24 -19.49
N PRO A 248 15.79 4.38 -20.41
CA PRO A 248 16.43 5.62 -20.88
C PRO A 248 15.62 6.39 -21.93
N VAL A 249 14.50 5.80 -22.40
CA VAL A 249 13.66 6.38 -23.45
C VAL A 249 12.53 7.20 -22.80
N GLY A 250 12.30 8.40 -23.29
CA GLY A 250 11.27 9.28 -22.75
C GLY A 250 11.12 10.58 -23.52
N PRO A 251 10.33 11.54 -23.04
CA PRO A 251 10.10 12.80 -23.70
C PRO A 251 11.28 13.77 -23.59
N TRP A 252 12.25 13.51 -22.70
CA TRP A 252 13.44 14.35 -22.49
C TRP A 252 14.63 13.86 -23.33
N GLY A 253 15.85 13.76 -22.79
CA GLY A 253 17.04 13.37 -23.53
C GLY A 253 17.39 14.41 -24.60
N GLU A 254 17.70 13.98 -25.82
CA GLU A 254 18.12 14.85 -26.91
C GLU A 254 17.10 15.96 -27.25
N ARG A 255 15.81 15.68 -27.08
CA ARG A 255 14.75 16.67 -27.30
C ARG A 255 14.85 17.83 -26.30
N LEU A 256 15.14 17.52 -25.05
CA LEU A 256 15.30 18.54 -24.01
C LEU A 256 16.61 19.34 -24.21
N VAL A 257 17.70 18.69 -24.62
CA VAL A 257 18.94 19.39 -25.03
C VAL A 257 18.65 20.37 -26.16
N ALA A 258 17.91 19.95 -27.19
CA ALA A 258 17.52 20.83 -28.30
C ALA A 258 16.64 22.00 -27.84
N ALA A 259 15.69 21.75 -26.95
CA ALA A 259 14.82 22.78 -26.39
C ALA A 259 15.59 23.84 -25.57
N VAL A 260 16.60 23.40 -24.80
CA VAL A 260 17.47 24.34 -24.07
C VAL A 260 18.31 25.16 -25.04
N ARG A 261 18.95 24.54 -26.04
CA ARG A 261 19.79 25.21 -27.03
C ARG A 261 19.01 26.23 -27.90
N SER A 262 17.74 25.96 -28.16
CA SER A 262 16.86 26.89 -28.86
C SER A 262 16.36 28.05 -27.98
N GLY A 263 16.59 27.99 -26.66
CA GLY A 263 16.05 28.92 -25.66
C GLY A 263 14.59 28.68 -25.29
N ALA A 264 13.98 27.58 -25.76
CA ALA A 264 12.61 27.24 -25.42
C ALA A 264 12.48 26.83 -23.93
N VAL A 265 13.54 26.24 -23.36
CA VAL A 265 13.68 25.93 -21.92
C VAL A 265 14.93 26.65 -21.39
N PRO A 266 14.85 27.41 -20.28
CA PRO A 266 16.02 28.03 -19.67
C PRO A 266 16.97 26.96 -19.11
N GLU A 267 18.29 27.05 -19.36
CA GLU A 267 19.26 26.12 -18.77
C GLU A 267 19.24 26.17 -17.23
N ALA A 268 19.00 27.34 -16.64
CA ALA A 268 18.86 27.49 -15.20
C ALA A 268 17.73 26.61 -14.60
N ALA A 269 16.69 26.29 -15.37
CA ALA A 269 15.66 25.35 -14.92
C ALA A 269 16.20 23.92 -14.84
N ILE A 270 17.11 23.55 -15.73
CA ILE A 270 17.80 22.26 -15.72
C ILE A 270 18.77 22.19 -14.52
N ASP A 271 19.53 23.26 -14.29
CA ASP A 271 20.48 23.34 -13.16
C ASP A 271 19.80 23.14 -11.82
N VAL A 272 18.63 23.75 -11.61
CA VAL A 272 17.86 23.58 -10.38
C VAL A 272 17.40 22.13 -10.18
N LYS A 273 16.94 21.46 -11.24
CA LYS A 273 16.50 20.06 -11.19
C LYS A 273 17.69 19.13 -10.85
N VAL A 274 18.82 19.32 -11.51
CA VAL A 274 20.04 18.56 -11.22
C VAL A 274 20.50 18.82 -9.79
N LEU A 275 20.47 20.06 -9.30
CA LEU A 275 20.81 20.39 -7.91
C LEU A 275 19.96 19.59 -6.90
N ARG A 276 18.63 19.50 -7.13
CA ARG A 276 17.73 18.72 -6.29
C ARG A 276 18.07 17.23 -6.34
N LEU A 277 18.36 16.69 -7.51
CA LEU A 277 18.77 15.30 -7.67
C LEU A 277 20.10 14.99 -6.95
N LEU A 278 21.09 15.86 -7.07
CA LEU A 278 22.37 15.71 -6.36
C LEU A 278 22.21 15.85 -4.83
N ARG A 279 21.30 16.69 -4.37
CA ARG A 279 20.93 16.77 -2.94
C ARG A 279 20.31 15.46 -2.45
N LEU A 280 19.41 14.86 -3.22
CA LEU A 280 18.86 13.54 -2.94
C LEU A 280 20.00 12.50 -2.87
N ALA A 281 20.85 12.46 -3.88
CA ALA A 281 21.98 11.54 -3.96
C ALA A 281 22.92 11.64 -2.75
N GLN A 282 23.19 12.86 -2.28
CA GLN A 282 23.97 13.09 -1.07
C GLN A 282 23.25 12.56 0.19
N ARG A 283 21.94 12.78 0.31
CA ARG A 283 21.12 12.31 1.44
C ARG A 283 21.11 10.79 1.56
N VAL A 284 21.00 10.07 0.44
CA VAL A 284 20.99 8.59 0.41
C VAL A 284 22.41 7.98 0.34
N GLY A 285 23.46 8.82 0.24
CA GLY A 285 24.85 8.35 0.15
C GLY A 285 25.25 7.84 -1.23
N ALA A 286 24.55 8.26 -2.27
CA ALA A 286 24.92 8.00 -3.66
C ALA A 286 25.94 8.99 -4.20
N LEU A 287 26.16 10.10 -3.50
CA LEU A 287 27.15 11.14 -3.79
C LEU A 287 27.89 11.49 -2.52
N ASP A 288 29.22 11.30 -2.53
CA ASP A 288 30.10 11.65 -1.42
C ASP A 288 30.72 13.04 -1.66
N LEU A 289 30.48 13.96 -0.73
CA LEU A 289 31.02 15.31 -0.74
C LEU A 289 32.23 15.49 0.20
N SER A 290 32.87 14.40 0.63
CA SER A 290 34.08 14.49 1.42
C SER A 290 35.20 15.13 0.59
N ASP A 291 36.11 15.85 1.27
CA ASP A 291 37.30 16.49 0.63
C ASP A 291 38.17 15.51 -0.18
N SER A 292 38.24 14.24 0.24
CA SER A 292 38.93 13.18 -0.49
C SER A 292 38.21 12.83 -1.78
N ALA A 293 36.87 12.58 -1.70
CA ALA A 293 36.07 12.22 -2.87
C ALA A 293 36.02 13.36 -3.89
N LEU A 294 35.89 14.60 -3.44
CA LEU A 294 35.89 15.76 -4.34
C LEU A 294 37.24 15.91 -5.05
N ARG A 295 38.39 15.75 -4.33
CA ARG A 295 39.75 15.80 -4.95
C ARG A 295 39.98 14.65 -5.92
N ASP A 296 39.53 13.43 -5.58
CA ASP A 296 39.66 12.27 -6.45
C ASP A 296 38.91 12.45 -7.77
N ASN A 297 37.80 13.23 -7.72
CA ASN A 297 37.03 13.62 -8.90
C ASN A 297 37.55 14.92 -9.57
N GLY A 298 38.70 15.47 -9.15
CA GLY A 298 39.35 16.61 -9.80
C GLY A 298 38.84 17.99 -9.37
N PHE A 299 38.08 18.08 -8.29
CA PHE A 299 37.56 19.35 -7.77
C PHE A 299 38.59 20.00 -6.82
N ASP A 300 38.81 21.30 -6.98
CA ASP A 300 39.64 22.09 -6.06
C ASP A 300 38.87 22.37 -4.75
N THR A 301 39.15 21.54 -3.75
CA THR A 301 38.53 21.69 -2.41
C THR A 301 38.93 22.99 -1.71
N ALA A 302 40.00 23.68 -2.13
CA ALA A 302 40.37 24.98 -1.61
C ALA A 302 39.38 26.07 -2.06
N ALA A 303 38.79 25.93 -3.23
CA ALA A 303 37.70 26.82 -3.70
C ALA A 303 36.40 26.56 -2.93
N VAL A 304 36.15 25.32 -2.55
CA VAL A 304 35.02 24.92 -1.70
C VAL A 304 35.29 25.26 -0.23
N ALA A 305 36.53 25.12 0.25
CA ALA A 305 36.96 25.33 1.62
C ALA A 305 37.19 26.82 2.00
N SER A 306 37.33 27.72 1.02
CA SER A 306 37.50 29.17 1.30
C SER A 306 36.24 29.80 1.99
N HIS A 307 35.16 29.04 2.10
CA HIS A 307 33.93 29.42 2.75
C HIS A 307 33.59 28.60 4.03
N GLY A 308 34.56 27.98 4.67
CA GLY A 308 34.42 27.35 5.99
C GLY A 308 34.38 25.81 5.91
N GLY A 309 35.43 25.19 6.40
CA GLY A 309 35.66 23.75 6.40
C GLY A 309 34.48 22.96 6.99
N VAL A 310 33.95 22.00 6.28
CA VAL A 310 32.82 21.16 6.65
C VAL A 310 33.32 19.80 7.10
N ALA A 311 33.34 19.61 8.41
CA ALA A 311 33.13 18.28 8.94
C ALA A 311 31.64 17.96 8.73
N VAL A 312 31.32 16.90 8.02
CA VAL A 312 29.95 16.41 7.86
C VAL A 312 29.43 16.04 9.24
N ARG A 313 28.80 16.99 9.92
CA ARG A 313 27.96 16.72 11.07
C ARG A 313 26.52 16.78 10.59
N ASN A 314 25.77 15.75 10.96
CA ASN A 314 24.35 15.64 10.73
C ASN A 314 23.64 16.99 10.79
N VAL A 315 22.85 17.30 9.75
CA VAL A 315 21.88 18.40 9.79
C VAL A 315 20.93 18.09 10.94
N PRO A 316 20.78 18.97 11.94
CA PRO A 316 19.75 18.77 12.93
C PRO A 316 18.42 18.97 12.22
N ALA A 317 17.66 17.87 12.06
CA ALA A 317 16.24 17.97 12.14
C ALA A 317 15.92 18.77 13.43
N ARG A 318 14.86 19.59 13.45
CA ARG A 318 14.30 20.13 14.68
C ARG A 318 14.41 19.06 15.76
N GLU A 319 14.90 19.41 16.94
CA GLU A 319 15.29 18.50 18.00
C GLU A 319 14.48 17.20 17.99
N PRO A 320 15.13 16.04 17.74
CA PRO A 320 14.45 14.78 17.88
C PRO A 320 14.11 14.62 19.36
N VAL A 321 12.91 14.17 19.63
CA VAL A 321 12.60 13.56 20.93
C VAL A 321 13.70 12.54 21.20
N PRO A 322 14.37 12.55 22.37
CA PRO A 322 15.49 11.68 22.65
C PRO A 322 15.08 10.22 22.41
N ILE A 323 15.68 9.59 21.41
CA ILE A 323 15.62 8.14 21.22
C ILE A 323 16.50 7.57 22.35
N PRO A 324 16.04 6.53 23.08
CA PRO A 324 16.93 5.82 23.98
C PRO A 324 18.15 5.32 23.22
N ASP A 325 19.32 5.62 23.72
CA ASP A 325 20.63 5.30 23.14
C ASP A 325 20.74 3.81 22.86
N GLY A 326 20.65 3.41 21.60
CA GLY A 326 20.69 2.03 21.17
C GLY A 326 20.90 1.92 19.66
N SER A 327 22.15 1.87 19.23
CA SER A 327 22.69 1.43 17.95
C SER A 327 22.16 2.12 16.69
N GLN A 328 22.97 3.04 16.14
CA GLN A 328 22.76 3.70 14.85
C GLN A 328 22.98 2.79 13.61
N ASP A 329 23.22 1.47 13.79
CA ASP A 329 23.55 0.50 12.74
C ASP A 329 22.86 -0.86 12.89
N ALA A 330 21.74 -0.96 13.59
CA ALA A 330 21.00 -2.22 13.66
C ALA A 330 20.16 -2.38 12.37
N ASP A 331 20.64 -3.16 11.42
CA ASP A 331 19.79 -3.78 10.42
C ASP A 331 18.73 -4.59 11.19
N VAL A 332 17.46 -4.22 10.99
CA VAL A 332 16.33 -4.98 11.56
C VAL A 332 16.43 -6.40 11.01
N SER A 333 16.50 -7.38 11.90
CA SER A 333 16.59 -8.78 11.48
C SER A 333 15.29 -9.22 10.78
N ASP A 334 15.35 -10.22 9.92
CA ASP A 334 14.15 -10.82 9.30
C ASP A 334 13.13 -11.26 10.36
N TYR A 335 13.59 -11.74 11.49
CA TYR A 335 12.75 -12.13 12.64
C TYR A 335 11.99 -10.92 13.21
N GLU A 336 12.65 -9.80 13.44
CA GLU A 336 12.02 -8.57 13.96
C GLU A 336 11.03 -7.99 12.95
N GLY A 337 11.32 -8.10 11.65
CA GLY A 337 10.41 -7.72 10.58
C GLY A 337 9.13 -8.56 10.57
N ARG A 338 9.25 -9.88 10.75
CA ARG A 338 8.11 -10.80 10.87
C ARG A 338 7.29 -10.56 12.14
N GLU A 339 7.95 -10.31 13.27
CA GLU A 339 7.27 -9.94 14.52
C GLU A 339 6.45 -8.66 14.37
N LEU A 340 7.03 -7.63 13.76
CA LEU A 340 6.30 -6.39 13.48
C LEU A 340 5.12 -6.63 12.53
N ALA A 341 5.29 -7.43 11.47
CA ALA A 341 4.20 -7.78 10.57
C ALA A 341 3.03 -8.43 11.32
N ARG A 342 3.33 -9.37 12.24
CA ARG A 342 2.34 -10.02 13.12
C ARG A 342 1.68 -9.03 14.07
N GLU A 343 2.46 -8.15 14.70
CA GLU A 343 1.96 -7.13 15.61
C GLU A 343 1.02 -6.15 14.91
N VAL A 344 1.42 -5.61 13.74
CA VAL A 344 0.60 -4.68 12.95
C VAL A 344 -0.68 -5.36 12.44
N ALA A 345 -0.59 -6.61 11.98
CA ALA A 345 -1.76 -7.36 11.54
C ALA A 345 -2.77 -7.58 12.68
N ALA A 346 -2.30 -7.93 13.87
CA ALA A 346 -3.15 -8.11 15.04
C ALA A 346 -3.76 -6.77 15.51
N ALA A 347 -2.91 -5.72 15.64
CA ALA A 347 -3.33 -4.40 16.09
C ALA A 347 -4.26 -3.69 15.08
N GLY A 348 -4.12 -3.98 13.78
CA GLY A 348 -4.98 -3.47 12.72
C GLY A 348 -6.27 -4.25 12.52
N THR A 349 -6.36 -5.46 13.09
CA THR A 349 -7.60 -6.26 13.05
C THR A 349 -8.73 -5.52 13.76
N VAL A 350 -9.83 -5.28 13.05
CA VAL A 350 -11.01 -4.59 13.58
C VAL A 350 -12.08 -5.60 13.98
N LEU A 351 -12.45 -5.62 15.24
CA LEU A 351 -13.62 -6.36 15.71
C LEU A 351 -14.87 -5.53 15.44
N LEU A 352 -15.59 -5.86 14.38
CA LEU A 352 -16.77 -5.12 13.95
C LEU A 352 -18.00 -5.46 14.81
N ARG A 353 -18.15 -6.72 15.20
CA ARG A 353 -19.24 -7.25 16.00
C ARG A 353 -18.76 -8.41 16.87
N ASN A 354 -19.28 -8.51 18.09
CA ASN A 354 -19.06 -9.66 18.98
C ASN A 354 -20.25 -9.80 19.94
N SER A 355 -20.93 -10.94 19.88
CA SER A 355 -22.02 -11.28 20.80
C SER A 355 -21.55 -12.09 22.01
N GLY A 356 -20.25 -12.05 22.33
CA GLY A 356 -19.63 -12.77 23.44
C GLY A 356 -18.97 -14.08 23.05
N GLU A 357 -18.83 -14.37 21.74
CA GLU A 357 -18.09 -15.56 21.26
C GLU A 357 -16.58 -15.39 21.42
N LEU A 358 -16.05 -14.21 21.21
CA LEU A 358 -14.64 -13.89 21.31
C LEU A 358 -14.32 -13.05 22.55
N PRO A 359 -13.11 -13.19 23.14
CA PRO A 359 -12.06 -14.13 22.75
C PRO A 359 -12.37 -15.56 23.23
N TRP A 360 -11.87 -16.53 22.52
CA TRP A 360 -11.89 -17.90 22.99
C TRP A 360 -11.05 -18.07 24.24
N PRO A 361 -11.33 -19.10 25.09
CA PRO A 361 -10.42 -19.50 26.17
C PRO A 361 -9.03 -19.81 25.63
N SER A 362 -8.00 -19.71 26.43
CA SER A 362 -6.62 -20.00 26.03
C SER A 362 -6.40 -21.43 25.51
N SER A 363 -7.24 -22.40 25.94
CA SER A 363 -7.27 -23.76 25.40
C SER A 363 -7.95 -23.85 24.03
N GLY A 364 -8.61 -22.78 23.56
CA GLY A 364 -9.45 -22.80 22.39
C GLY A 364 -10.70 -23.67 22.50
N PRO A 365 -11.52 -23.75 21.45
CA PRO A 365 -12.55 -24.77 21.25
C PRO A 365 -11.91 -26.16 21.04
N GLY A 366 -12.62 -27.24 21.40
CA GLY A 366 -12.12 -28.60 21.16
C GLY A 366 -12.10 -28.98 19.67
N SER A 367 -13.06 -28.46 18.92
CA SER A 367 -13.14 -28.66 17.47
C SER A 367 -13.53 -27.37 16.75
N ILE A 368 -12.85 -27.07 15.63
CA ILE A 368 -13.01 -25.86 14.82
C ILE A 368 -13.20 -26.28 13.37
N ALA A 369 -14.32 -25.86 12.76
CA ALA A 369 -14.49 -25.92 11.31
C ALA A 369 -13.97 -24.61 10.69
N VAL A 370 -12.89 -24.67 9.95
CA VAL A 370 -12.31 -23.53 9.24
C VAL A 370 -12.73 -23.60 7.78
N ILE A 371 -13.47 -22.59 7.33
CA ILE A 371 -14.16 -22.61 6.04
C ILE A 371 -13.77 -21.36 5.24
N GLY A 372 -13.49 -21.54 3.97
CA GLY A 372 -13.19 -20.48 3.02
C GLY A 372 -11.81 -20.61 2.38
N GLU A 373 -11.72 -20.25 1.11
CA GLU A 373 -10.47 -20.29 0.36
C GLU A 373 -9.39 -19.41 1.01
N ALA A 374 -9.76 -18.21 1.45
CA ALA A 374 -8.85 -17.27 2.10
C ALA A 374 -8.36 -17.73 3.50
N ALA A 375 -8.98 -18.75 4.10
CA ALA A 375 -8.47 -19.38 5.32
C ALA A 375 -7.23 -20.25 5.07
N ILE A 376 -7.12 -20.79 3.84
CA ILE A 376 -6.04 -21.67 3.38
C ILE A 376 -4.99 -20.88 2.61
N ARG A 377 -5.44 -19.95 1.78
CA ARG A 377 -4.62 -19.08 0.94
C ARG A 377 -5.02 -17.62 1.17
N PRO A 378 -4.55 -17.00 2.27
CA PRO A 378 -4.95 -15.63 2.60
C PRO A 378 -4.47 -14.66 1.54
N ARG A 379 -5.27 -13.65 1.25
CA ARG A 379 -4.84 -12.49 0.50
C ARG A 379 -4.04 -11.59 1.43
N THR A 380 -2.73 -11.50 1.22
CA THR A 380 -1.82 -10.75 2.09
C THR A 380 -1.57 -9.33 1.63
N GLN A 381 -1.85 -9.04 0.35
CA GLN A 381 -1.64 -7.75 -0.33
C GLN A 381 -2.58 -7.63 -1.53
N GLY A 382 -2.79 -6.43 -2.04
CA GLY A 382 -3.51 -6.19 -3.28
C GLY A 382 -2.69 -6.56 -4.53
N GLY A 383 -3.29 -6.42 -5.70
CA GLY A 383 -2.58 -6.59 -6.99
C GLY A 383 -1.88 -5.31 -7.43
N GLY A 384 -0.92 -5.42 -8.35
CA GLY A 384 -0.26 -4.27 -8.95
C GLY A 384 1.25 -4.21 -8.72
N SER A 385 1.85 -3.07 -9.06
CA SER A 385 3.29 -2.83 -8.99
C SER A 385 3.86 -2.94 -7.57
N ALA A 386 3.05 -2.65 -6.55
CA ALA A 386 3.43 -2.70 -5.14
C ALA A 386 3.52 -4.13 -4.57
N THR A 387 3.23 -5.16 -5.36
CA THR A 387 3.30 -6.55 -4.88
C THR A 387 4.74 -6.98 -4.61
N VAL A 388 4.91 -7.75 -3.54
CA VAL A 388 6.17 -8.37 -3.14
C VAL A 388 6.02 -9.89 -3.11
N VAL A 389 7.14 -10.60 -3.17
CA VAL A 389 7.17 -12.07 -3.09
C VAL A 389 7.74 -12.46 -1.73
N PRO A 390 6.92 -12.84 -0.75
CA PRO A 390 7.41 -13.28 0.55
C PRO A 390 8.02 -14.68 0.48
N ALA A 391 8.91 -14.98 1.42
CA ALA A 391 9.49 -16.32 1.57
C ALA A 391 8.42 -17.34 1.98
N GLU A 392 7.48 -16.92 2.82
CA GLU A 392 6.41 -17.74 3.38
C GLU A 392 5.20 -16.88 3.69
N VAL A 393 4.02 -17.48 3.61
CA VAL A 393 2.76 -16.87 4.06
C VAL A 393 2.11 -17.83 5.04
N VAL A 394 1.81 -17.35 6.23
CA VAL A 394 1.11 -18.14 7.26
C VAL A 394 -0.39 -18.00 7.08
N SER A 395 -1.07 -19.10 6.77
CA SER A 395 -2.51 -19.17 6.69
C SER A 395 -3.18 -19.19 8.07
N LEU A 396 -4.50 -18.88 8.12
CA LEU A 396 -5.26 -19.04 9.36
C LEU A 396 -5.23 -20.50 9.86
N VAL A 397 -5.31 -21.45 8.94
CA VAL A 397 -5.24 -22.90 9.26
C VAL A 397 -3.92 -23.22 9.96
N ASP A 398 -2.80 -22.72 9.43
CA ASP A 398 -1.47 -22.95 10.02
C ASP A 398 -1.34 -22.25 11.38
N GLY A 399 -1.81 -21.00 11.48
CA GLY A 399 -1.81 -20.24 12.72
C GLY A 399 -2.62 -20.91 13.83
N LEU A 400 -3.81 -21.42 13.52
CA LEU A 400 -4.64 -22.14 14.50
C LEU A 400 -4.03 -23.48 14.90
N ARG A 401 -3.53 -24.28 13.96
CA ARG A 401 -2.85 -25.55 14.27
C ARG A 401 -1.61 -25.35 15.13
N ALA A 402 -0.83 -24.31 14.87
CA ALA A 402 0.31 -23.96 15.69
C ALA A 402 -0.08 -23.47 17.08
N ALA A 403 -1.16 -22.69 17.19
CA ALA A 403 -1.63 -22.12 18.45
C ALA A 403 -2.39 -23.11 19.33
N LEU A 404 -3.05 -24.10 18.74
CA LEU A 404 -3.96 -25.07 19.38
C LEU A 404 -3.63 -26.50 18.93
N PRO A 405 -2.49 -27.08 19.35
CA PRO A 405 -2.05 -28.40 18.88
C PRO A 405 -2.99 -29.55 19.29
N ASP A 406 -3.78 -29.37 20.35
CA ASP A 406 -4.72 -30.36 20.87
C ASP A 406 -6.14 -30.23 20.28
N ALA A 407 -6.43 -29.14 19.54
CA ALA A 407 -7.74 -28.92 18.92
C ALA A 407 -7.86 -29.67 17.59
N THR A 408 -9.05 -30.15 17.30
CA THR A 408 -9.37 -30.71 15.98
C THR A 408 -9.73 -29.58 15.02
N VAL A 409 -8.80 -29.24 14.10
CA VAL A 409 -9.03 -28.23 13.06
C VAL A 409 -9.36 -28.94 11.76
N THR A 410 -10.65 -28.90 11.37
CA THR A 410 -11.14 -29.43 10.08
C THR A 410 -11.28 -28.26 9.09
N VAL A 411 -10.97 -28.52 7.83
CA VAL A 411 -10.88 -27.46 6.82
C VAL A 411 -11.76 -27.77 5.62
N HIS A 412 -12.45 -26.74 5.09
CA HIS A 412 -13.18 -26.81 3.86
C HIS A 412 -12.93 -25.54 3.02
N PRO A 413 -12.57 -25.63 1.75
CA PRO A 413 -12.27 -24.45 0.93
C PRO A 413 -13.47 -23.51 0.70
N GLY A 414 -14.69 -23.97 0.98
CA GLY A 414 -15.89 -23.16 0.75
C GLY A 414 -16.16 -22.95 -0.72
N VAL A 415 -16.40 -21.68 -1.08
CA VAL A 415 -16.60 -21.24 -2.46
C VAL A 415 -15.42 -20.39 -2.92
N PRO A 416 -15.08 -20.36 -4.22
CA PRO A 416 -13.96 -19.56 -4.72
C PRO A 416 -14.17 -18.06 -4.47
N VAL A 417 -13.09 -17.37 -4.10
CA VAL A 417 -13.03 -15.91 -3.97
C VAL A 417 -12.81 -15.26 -5.33
N GLN A 418 -12.06 -15.92 -6.20
CA GLN A 418 -11.77 -15.45 -7.56
C GLN A 418 -11.80 -16.61 -8.57
N THR A 419 -12.03 -16.27 -9.81
CA THR A 419 -11.87 -17.19 -10.95
C THR A 419 -10.44 -17.12 -11.48
N GLY A 420 -10.01 -18.14 -12.22
CA GLY A 420 -8.70 -18.17 -12.87
C GLY A 420 -7.72 -19.15 -12.25
N ILE A 421 -6.45 -18.96 -12.56
CA ILE A 421 -5.38 -19.88 -12.20
C ILE A 421 -4.77 -19.51 -10.84
N HIS A 422 -4.75 -20.47 -9.94
CA HIS A 422 -3.96 -20.41 -8.71
C HIS A 422 -2.59 -21.04 -8.99
N ALA A 423 -1.53 -20.30 -8.75
CA ALA A 423 -0.17 -20.78 -8.95
C ALA A 423 0.10 -22.09 -8.20
N LEU A 424 0.78 -23.03 -8.85
CA LEU A 424 1.19 -24.27 -8.21
C LEU A 424 2.06 -23.99 -6.98
N PRO A 425 1.79 -24.62 -5.84
CA PRO A 425 2.67 -24.54 -4.68
C PRO A 425 4.06 -25.13 -5.01
N ARG A 426 5.12 -24.56 -4.43
CA ARG A 426 6.49 -25.06 -4.62
C ARG A 426 6.62 -26.55 -4.36
N GLY A 427 5.98 -27.05 -3.31
CA GLY A 427 6.03 -28.46 -2.92
C GLY A 427 5.31 -29.44 -3.87
N SER A 428 4.49 -28.94 -4.79
CA SER A 428 3.83 -29.75 -5.81
C SER A 428 4.60 -29.80 -7.14
N MET A 429 5.72 -29.11 -7.25
CA MET A 429 6.55 -29.00 -8.45
C MET A 429 7.92 -29.59 -8.21
N THR A 430 8.46 -30.24 -9.26
CA THR A 430 9.83 -30.71 -9.27
C THR A 430 10.49 -30.28 -10.59
N ASP A 431 11.62 -29.59 -10.51
CA ASP A 431 12.43 -29.24 -11.67
C ASP A 431 12.96 -30.53 -12.34
N PRO A 432 12.61 -30.78 -13.61
CA PRO A 432 12.97 -32.03 -14.26
C PRO A 432 14.49 -32.15 -14.51
N GLN A 433 15.25 -31.07 -14.44
CA GLN A 433 16.70 -31.10 -14.66
C GLN A 433 17.48 -31.40 -13.37
N THR A 434 17.05 -30.83 -12.22
CA THR A 434 17.76 -30.97 -10.95
C THR A 434 17.15 -31.99 -10.02
N GLY A 435 15.85 -32.29 -10.16
CA GLY A 435 15.08 -33.10 -9.22
C GLY A 435 14.70 -32.37 -7.93
N GLU A 436 15.01 -31.08 -7.80
CA GLU A 436 14.69 -30.25 -6.67
C GLU A 436 13.30 -29.62 -6.80
N PRO A 437 12.65 -29.20 -5.68
CA PRO A 437 11.35 -28.54 -5.74
C PRO A 437 11.37 -27.27 -6.56
N GLY A 438 10.41 -27.14 -7.50
CA GLY A 438 10.28 -25.97 -8.37
C GLY A 438 10.04 -26.33 -9.84
N LEU A 439 10.35 -25.39 -10.71
CA LEU A 439 10.28 -25.55 -12.16
C LEU A 439 11.55 -25.04 -12.83
N ARG A 440 11.76 -25.46 -14.09
CA ARG A 440 12.80 -24.94 -14.97
C ARG A 440 12.20 -23.86 -15.87
N ALA A 441 12.78 -22.67 -15.88
CA ALA A 441 12.45 -21.61 -16.81
C ALA A 441 13.61 -21.45 -17.81
N ARG A 442 13.29 -21.45 -19.12
CA ARG A 442 14.28 -21.32 -20.19
C ARG A 442 13.84 -20.25 -21.17
N PHE A 443 14.74 -19.32 -21.48
CA PHE A 443 14.54 -18.42 -22.61
C PHE A 443 15.26 -18.96 -23.84
N LEU A 444 14.54 -19.08 -24.93
CA LEU A 444 15.01 -19.61 -26.19
C LEU A 444 14.96 -18.51 -27.26
N ASP A 445 15.94 -18.52 -28.17
CA ASP A 445 15.93 -17.67 -29.37
C ASP A 445 14.95 -18.21 -30.45
N ALA A 446 14.91 -17.56 -31.60
CA ALA A 446 14.02 -17.93 -32.71
C ALA A 446 14.35 -19.30 -33.31
N ASP A 447 15.58 -19.77 -33.21
CA ASP A 447 16.07 -21.06 -33.71
C ASP A 447 15.98 -22.17 -32.66
N GLY A 448 15.52 -21.84 -31.42
CA GLY A 448 15.41 -22.77 -30.30
C GLY A 448 16.69 -22.90 -29.48
N GLY A 449 17.68 -22.07 -29.73
CA GLY A 449 18.91 -21.98 -28.92
C GLY A 449 18.62 -21.42 -27.52
N GLU A 450 19.21 -22.02 -26.49
CA GLU A 450 19.04 -21.58 -25.10
C GLU A 450 19.87 -20.32 -24.83
N LEU A 451 19.18 -19.24 -24.42
CA LEU A 451 19.80 -17.96 -24.02
C LEU A 451 19.98 -17.87 -22.50
N LEU A 452 19.03 -18.44 -21.74
CA LEU A 452 19.06 -18.48 -20.28
C LEU A 452 18.30 -19.72 -19.80
N SER A 453 18.85 -20.39 -18.79
CA SER A 453 18.17 -21.49 -18.10
C SER A 453 18.31 -21.30 -16.59
N GLU A 454 17.22 -21.27 -15.89
CA GLU A 454 17.21 -21.06 -14.44
C GLU A 454 16.17 -21.91 -13.73
N GLN A 455 16.49 -22.33 -12.51
CA GLN A 455 15.52 -22.93 -11.60
C GLN A 455 14.71 -21.83 -10.95
N ARG A 456 13.39 -21.99 -10.91
CA ARG A 456 12.46 -21.10 -10.23
C ARG A 456 11.63 -21.89 -9.22
N TYR A 457 11.31 -21.23 -8.10
CA TYR A 457 10.57 -21.84 -6.99
C TYR A 457 9.09 -21.47 -7.00
N ALA A 458 8.72 -20.42 -7.73
CA ALA A 458 7.35 -19.98 -7.92
C ALA A 458 6.83 -20.41 -9.30
N ALA A 459 5.54 -20.71 -9.40
CA ALA A 459 4.84 -20.96 -10.65
C ALA A 459 4.19 -19.70 -11.24
N GLN A 460 4.22 -18.59 -10.52
CA GLN A 460 3.89 -17.26 -11.04
C GLN A 460 5.20 -16.48 -11.19
N LEU A 461 5.53 -16.16 -12.44
CA LEU A 461 6.78 -15.50 -12.79
C LEU A 461 6.51 -14.17 -13.47
N VAL A 462 7.25 -13.15 -13.08
CA VAL A 462 7.26 -11.85 -13.72
C VAL A 462 8.70 -11.48 -14.06
N TYR A 463 8.96 -11.26 -15.33
CA TYR A 463 10.22 -10.72 -15.84
C TYR A 463 9.96 -9.30 -16.33
N LEU A 464 10.67 -8.33 -15.76
CA LEU A 464 10.54 -6.92 -16.10
C LEU A 464 11.94 -6.34 -16.30
N GLY A 465 12.29 -6.09 -17.57
CA GLY A 465 13.62 -5.61 -17.94
C GLY A 465 14.75 -6.65 -17.83
N THR A 466 14.42 -7.90 -17.51
CA THR A 466 15.37 -9.02 -17.32
C THR A 466 15.25 -10.11 -18.40
N VAL A 467 14.39 -9.89 -19.36
CA VAL A 467 14.26 -10.80 -20.53
C VAL A 467 15.53 -10.74 -21.36
N PRO A 468 16.19 -11.89 -21.65
CA PRO A 468 17.40 -11.88 -22.47
C PRO A 468 17.17 -11.30 -23.87
N ALA A 469 18.11 -10.51 -24.36
CA ALA A 469 18.02 -9.96 -25.72
C ALA A 469 17.98 -11.09 -26.76
N GLY A 470 17.04 -11.01 -27.71
CA GLY A 470 16.83 -12.03 -28.74
C GLY A 470 15.97 -13.21 -28.32
N ALA A 471 15.42 -13.20 -27.08
CA ALA A 471 14.51 -14.23 -26.64
C ALA A 471 13.20 -14.21 -27.47
N ALA A 472 12.81 -15.36 -28.01
CA ALA A 472 11.59 -15.55 -28.79
C ALA A 472 10.56 -16.44 -28.08
N THR A 473 11.00 -17.23 -27.10
CA THR A 473 10.13 -18.14 -26.35
C THR A 473 10.60 -18.21 -24.88
N LEU A 474 9.64 -18.17 -23.96
CA LEU A 474 9.83 -18.62 -22.58
C LEU A 474 9.21 -20.03 -22.46
N GLU A 475 10.02 -20.99 -22.06
CA GLU A 475 9.60 -22.35 -21.75
C GLU A 475 9.67 -22.59 -20.24
N LEU A 476 8.56 -23.07 -19.66
CA LEU A 476 8.51 -23.57 -18.29
C LEU A 476 8.32 -25.08 -18.31
N SER A 477 9.09 -25.81 -17.52
CA SER A 477 8.91 -27.25 -17.37
C SER A 477 8.96 -27.68 -15.90
N THR A 478 8.08 -28.58 -15.52
CA THR A 478 8.03 -29.15 -14.17
C THR A 478 7.41 -30.53 -14.17
N VAL A 479 7.68 -31.29 -13.14
CA VAL A 479 6.96 -32.54 -12.83
C VAL A 479 5.98 -32.21 -11.70
N TYR A 480 4.69 -32.18 -12.01
CA TYR A 480 3.61 -31.87 -11.09
C TYR A 480 3.17 -33.09 -10.29
N ARG A 481 3.10 -32.94 -8.97
CA ARG A 481 2.56 -33.95 -8.05
C ARG A 481 1.43 -33.32 -7.23
N PRO A 482 0.20 -33.83 -7.30
CA PRO A 482 -0.93 -33.27 -6.56
C PRO A 482 -0.72 -33.36 -5.05
N GLY A 483 -1.25 -32.38 -4.32
CA GLY A 483 -1.27 -32.35 -2.85
C GLY A 483 -2.18 -33.43 -2.24
N PRO A 484 -2.10 -33.64 -0.90
CA PRO A 484 -2.89 -34.65 -0.22
C PRO A 484 -4.41 -34.48 -0.34
N ASP A 485 -4.84 -33.26 -0.42
CA ASP A 485 -6.24 -32.87 -0.39
C ASP A 485 -6.77 -32.48 -1.80
N GLU A 486 -5.93 -32.64 -2.85
CA GLU A 486 -6.34 -32.37 -4.22
C GLU A 486 -7.17 -33.52 -4.79
N PRO A 487 -8.23 -33.21 -5.60
CA PRO A 487 -9.07 -34.21 -6.20
C PRO A 487 -8.31 -35.03 -7.27
N ALA A 488 -8.80 -36.24 -7.59
CA ALA A 488 -8.22 -37.10 -8.62
C ALA A 488 -8.29 -36.51 -10.06
N THR A 489 -9.02 -35.43 -10.24
CA THR A 489 -9.04 -34.65 -11.47
C THR A 489 -8.91 -33.18 -11.12
N VAL A 490 -7.87 -32.53 -11.64
CA VAL A 490 -7.62 -31.09 -11.47
C VAL A 490 -7.79 -30.38 -12.81
N ARG A 491 -8.11 -29.10 -12.78
CA ARG A 491 -8.04 -28.26 -13.97
C ARG A 491 -6.68 -27.56 -14.00
N LEU A 492 -5.73 -28.20 -14.70
CA LEU A 492 -4.37 -27.67 -14.84
C LEU A 492 -4.34 -26.66 -16.00
N GLY A 493 -3.68 -25.53 -15.80
CA GLY A 493 -3.70 -24.48 -16.81
C GLY A 493 -2.64 -23.41 -16.61
N VAL A 494 -2.76 -22.38 -17.44
CA VAL A 494 -1.83 -21.27 -17.51
C VAL A 494 -2.57 -19.96 -17.69
N ALA A 495 -2.04 -18.91 -17.07
CA ALA A 495 -2.43 -17.52 -17.30
C ALA A 495 -1.23 -16.76 -17.89
N GLY A 496 -1.45 -15.92 -18.88
CA GLY A 496 -0.39 -15.13 -19.52
C GLY A 496 -0.89 -14.37 -20.73
N VAL A 497 -0.02 -13.62 -21.39
CA VAL A 497 -0.34 -12.85 -22.60
C VAL A 497 0.55 -13.27 -23.75
N GLY A 498 -0.05 -13.76 -24.83
CA GLY A 498 0.63 -14.22 -26.02
C GLY A 498 0.19 -15.60 -26.47
N ARG A 499 0.90 -16.19 -27.43
CA ARG A 499 0.64 -17.55 -27.87
C ARG A 499 1.21 -18.55 -26.89
N ILE A 500 0.34 -19.39 -26.35
CA ILE A 500 0.66 -20.42 -25.35
C ILE A 500 0.47 -21.79 -25.94
N HIS A 501 1.48 -22.64 -25.75
CA HIS A 501 1.46 -24.04 -26.04
C HIS A 501 1.79 -24.81 -24.77
N MET A 502 0.88 -25.71 -24.35
CA MET A 502 1.07 -26.53 -23.14
C MET A 502 0.98 -28.01 -23.50
N GLU A 503 1.94 -28.76 -23.04
CA GLU A 503 2.04 -30.20 -23.16
C GLU A 503 1.94 -30.86 -21.78
N ILE A 504 1.24 -31.99 -21.73
CA ILE A 504 1.18 -32.88 -20.56
C ILE A 504 1.57 -34.27 -21.02
N GLU A 505 2.59 -34.88 -20.40
CA GLU A 505 3.18 -36.15 -20.77
C GLU A 505 3.59 -36.21 -22.27
N GLY A 506 3.90 -35.05 -22.87
CA GLY A 506 4.26 -34.93 -24.30
C GLY A 506 3.07 -34.73 -25.25
N ASP A 507 1.85 -34.82 -24.76
CA ASP A 507 0.66 -34.57 -25.56
C ASP A 507 0.25 -33.08 -25.45
N THR A 508 0.01 -32.44 -26.60
CA THR A 508 -0.48 -31.06 -26.64
C THR A 508 -1.90 -30.97 -26.09
N VAL A 509 -2.10 -30.23 -25.02
CA VAL A 509 -3.40 -30.06 -24.35
C VAL A 509 -3.97 -28.66 -24.50
N ILE A 510 -3.11 -27.63 -24.68
CA ILE A 510 -3.48 -26.23 -24.95
C ILE A 510 -2.60 -25.73 -26.10
N ASP A 511 -3.20 -25.14 -27.13
CA ASP A 511 -2.54 -24.32 -28.16
C ASP A 511 -3.49 -23.17 -28.50
N THR A 512 -3.24 -21.99 -27.89
CA THR A 512 -4.13 -20.84 -27.99
C THR A 512 -3.37 -19.52 -27.88
N VAL A 513 -4.04 -18.44 -28.21
CA VAL A 513 -3.55 -17.09 -27.95
C VAL A 513 -4.37 -16.50 -26.81
N LEU A 514 -3.70 -16.13 -25.73
CA LEU A 514 -4.29 -15.45 -24.59
C LEU A 514 -4.01 -13.95 -24.68
N GLY A 515 -5.02 -13.14 -24.39
CA GLY A 515 -4.94 -11.70 -24.32
C GLY A 515 -4.72 -11.18 -22.90
N GLY A 516 -4.62 -9.88 -22.76
CA GLY A 516 -4.71 -9.17 -21.48
C GLY A 516 -5.93 -8.27 -21.51
N GLY A 517 -6.71 -8.26 -20.46
CA GLY A 517 -7.87 -7.37 -20.34
C GLY A 517 -7.44 -5.90 -20.23
N GLY A 518 -7.62 -5.12 -21.30
CA GLY A 518 -7.39 -3.68 -21.33
C GLY A 518 -6.25 -3.21 -22.24
N GLU A 519 -6.34 -1.93 -22.65
CA GLU A 519 -5.41 -1.28 -23.60
C GLU A 519 -4.02 -0.97 -22.99
N MET A 520 -3.73 -1.41 -21.76
CA MET A 520 -2.54 -0.99 -21.04
C MET A 520 -1.65 -2.15 -20.62
N LEU A 521 -0.34 -1.92 -20.74
CA LEU A 521 0.74 -2.84 -20.37
C LEU A 521 0.58 -3.44 -18.95
N GLY A 522 0.05 -2.66 -18.01
CA GLY A 522 -0.15 -3.07 -16.62
C GLY A 522 -1.31 -4.05 -16.42
N ALA A 523 -2.44 -3.87 -17.10
CA ALA A 523 -3.61 -4.75 -16.95
C ALA A 523 -3.31 -6.18 -17.45
N ALA A 524 -2.53 -6.30 -18.50
CA ALA A 524 -2.08 -7.59 -19.03
C ALA A 524 -1.20 -8.38 -18.05
N LEU A 525 -0.48 -7.68 -17.17
CA LEU A 525 0.35 -8.30 -16.14
C LEU A 525 -0.43 -8.83 -14.95
N PHE A 526 -1.46 -8.07 -14.53
CA PHE A 526 -2.12 -8.30 -13.26
C PHE A 526 -3.43 -9.09 -13.39
N ALA A 527 -4.00 -9.16 -14.58
CA ALA A 527 -5.22 -9.91 -14.89
C ALA A 527 -5.16 -10.54 -16.30
N PRO A 528 -4.18 -11.42 -16.60
CA PRO A 528 -4.08 -12.08 -17.88
C PRO A 528 -5.23 -13.08 -18.10
N ASP A 529 -5.58 -13.31 -19.36
CA ASP A 529 -6.51 -14.37 -19.72
C ASP A 529 -5.95 -15.76 -19.33
N VAL A 530 -6.83 -16.73 -19.17
CA VAL A 530 -6.51 -18.08 -18.70
C VAL A 530 -6.95 -19.14 -19.67
N ALA A 531 -6.20 -20.25 -19.71
CA ALA A 531 -6.61 -21.49 -20.36
C ALA A 531 -6.32 -22.67 -19.43
N ALA A 532 -7.29 -23.58 -19.25
CA ALA A 532 -7.14 -24.74 -18.39
C ALA A 532 -7.85 -25.96 -18.96
N VAL A 533 -7.30 -27.14 -18.69
CA VAL A 533 -7.83 -28.43 -19.11
C VAL A 533 -7.97 -29.34 -17.91
N SER A 534 -8.97 -30.26 -17.98
CA SER A 534 -9.15 -31.30 -16.96
C SER A 534 -8.11 -32.39 -17.12
N VAL A 535 -7.35 -32.67 -16.08
CA VAL A 535 -6.28 -33.67 -16.07
C VAL A 535 -6.55 -34.65 -14.92
N ALA A 536 -6.57 -35.94 -15.24
CA ALA A 536 -6.55 -36.95 -14.19
C ALA A 536 -5.16 -37.00 -13.54
N VAL A 537 -5.11 -36.89 -12.23
CA VAL A 537 -3.86 -36.84 -11.48
C VAL A 537 -3.84 -37.94 -10.42
N ASP A 538 -2.66 -38.48 -10.19
CA ASP A 538 -2.40 -39.47 -9.17
C ASP A 538 -1.13 -39.10 -8.41
N ARG A 539 -1.18 -39.13 -7.09
CA ARG A 539 -0.02 -38.82 -6.24
C ARG A 539 1.16 -39.75 -6.46
N GLU A 540 0.89 -41.02 -6.83
CA GLU A 540 1.93 -42.01 -7.12
C GLU A 540 2.48 -41.86 -8.55
N ARG A 541 1.79 -41.12 -9.40
CA ARG A 541 2.16 -40.88 -10.81
C ARG A 541 2.21 -39.38 -11.11
N PRO A 542 3.33 -38.72 -10.80
CA PRO A 542 3.54 -37.29 -11.12
C PRO A 542 3.44 -37.10 -12.62
N VAL A 543 3.01 -35.91 -13.03
CA VAL A 543 2.71 -35.55 -14.40
C VAL A 543 3.73 -34.56 -14.94
N SER A 544 4.36 -34.87 -16.09
CA SER A 544 5.26 -33.92 -16.76
C SER A 544 4.47 -32.82 -17.45
N VAL A 545 4.82 -31.56 -17.17
CA VAL A 545 4.16 -30.38 -17.73
C VAL A 545 5.20 -29.49 -18.40
N VAL A 546 4.95 -29.11 -19.65
CA VAL A 546 5.76 -28.11 -20.36
C VAL A 546 4.86 -27.03 -20.93
N VAL A 547 5.20 -25.78 -20.66
CA VAL A 547 4.48 -24.60 -21.18
C VAL A 547 5.44 -23.75 -21.99
N ARG A 548 5.06 -23.34 -23.19
CA ARG A 548 5.82 -22.41 -24.04
C ARG A 548 4.98 -21.17 -24.30
N LEU A 549 5.52 -20.02 -23.95
CA LEU A 549 4.97 -18.70 -24.25
C LEU A 549 5.80 -18.05 -25.35
N ARG A 550 5.19 -17.74 -26.51
CA ARG A 550 5.84 -16.95 -27.57
C ARG A 550 5.89 -15.47 -27.20
N LEU A 551 7.08 -14.88 -27.33
CA LEU A 551 7.37 -13.50 -26.97
C LEU A 551 7.26 -12.56 -28.21
N GLU A 552 6.08 -12.56 -28.82
CA GLU A 552 5.82 -11.83 -30.09
C GLU A 552 4.97 -10.57 -29.89
N ASN A 553 4.66 -10.19 -28.65
CA ASN A 553 3.85 -9.02 -28.34
C ASN A 553 4.67 -7.79 -27.93
N ASP A 554 4.04 -6.60 -27.95
CA ASP A 554 4.69 -5.33 -27.61
C ASP A 554 5.20 -5.32 -26.16
N ALA A 555 4.54 -6.02 -25.24
CA ALA A 555 4.96 -6.12 -23.86
C ALA A 555 6.28 -6.89 -23.73
N ALA A 556 6.41 -8.03 -24.42
CA ALA A 556 7.66 -8.80 -24.45
C ALA A 556 8.78 -8.00 -25.13
N ALA A 557 8.46 -7.26 -26.20
CA ALA A 557 9.40 -6.35 -26.86
C ALA A 557 9.89 -5.23 -25.92
N ALA A 558 9.03 -4.82 -24.98
CA ALA A 558 9.38 -3.88 -23.90
C ALA A 558 10.08 -4.56 -22.70
N GLY A 559 10.41 -5.85 -22.79
CA GLY A 559 11.08 -6.60 -21.72
C GLY A 559 10.14 -7.05 -20.59
N LEU A 560 8.83 -7.12 -20.86
CA LEU A 560 7.81 -7.44 -19.87
C LEU A 560 7.16 -8.81 -20.19
N VAL A 561 7.33 -9.79 -19.32
CA VAL A 561 6.74 -11.13 -19.44
C VAL A 561 6.17 -11.55 -18.10
N ALA A 562 4.88 -11.90 -18.07
CA ALA A 562 4.23 -12.51 -16.92
C ALA A 562 3.54 -13.80 -17.33
N ILE A 563 3.71 -14.83 -16.50
CA ILE A 563 3.11 -16.14 -16.72
C ILE A 563 2.83 -16.82 -15.39
N THR A 564 1.69 -17.51 -15.30
CA THR A 564 1.35 -18.33 -14.13
C THR A 564 0.97 -19.72 -14.59
N LEU A 565 1.68 -20.74 -14.11
CA LEU A 565 1.30 -22.14 -14.22
C LEU A 565 0.56 -22.54 -12.95
N GLY A 566 -0.61 -23.16 -13.08
CA GLY A 566 -1.39 -23.45 -11.89
C GLY A 566 -2.62 -24.32 -12.12
N THR A 567 -3.46 -24.37 -11.10
CA THR A 567 -4.76 -25.05 -11.15
C THR A 567 -5.88 -24.03 -11.10
N GLU A 568 -6.91 -24.25 -11.91
CA GLU A 568 -8.15 -23.49 -11.81
C GLU A 568 -9.02 -24.06 -10.69
N ALA A 569 -9.67 -23.20 -9.91
CA ALA A 569 -10.53 -23.62 -8.82
C ALA A 569 -11.64 -24.58 -9.30
N ALA A 570 -11.69 -25.75 -8.71
CA ALA A 570 -12.49 -26.88 -9.18
C ALA A 570 -13.96 -26.81 -8.76
N HIS A 571 -14.59 -25.64 -8.65
CA HIS A 571 -15.98 -25.56 -8.22
C HIS A 571 -16.95 -25.37 -9.38
N THR A 572 -17.38 -26.48 -9.92
CA THR A 572 -18.49 -26.56 -10.88
C THR A 572 -19.87 -26.52 -10.17
N ASP A 573 -19.93 -26.72 -8.85
CA ASP A 573 -21.14 -26.73 -8.04
C ASP A 573 -21.00 -25.89 -6.74
N PRO A 574 -21.18 -24.57 -6.78
CA PRO A 574 -21.15 -23.75 -5.56
C PRO A 574 -22.17 -24.15 -4.50
N ALA A 575 -23.35 -24.64 -4.92
CA ALA A 575 -24.41 -25.04 -3.99
C ALA A 575 -24.03 -26.30 -3.20
N GLY A 576 -23.39 -27.27 -3.86
CA GLY A 576 -22.82 -28.44 -3.22
C GLY A 576 -21.75 -28.07 -2.21
N ALA A 577 -20.79 -27.22 -2.61
CA ALA A 577 -19.73 -26.74 -1.71
C ALA A 577 -20.28 -25.99 -0.47
N VAL A 578 -21.31 -25.17 -0.65
CA VAL A 578 -22.00 -24.51 0.48
C VAL A 578 -22.66 -25.52 1.41
N ALA A 579 -23.31 -26.55 0.86
CA ALA A 579 -23.95 -27.59 1.67
C ALA A 579 -22.94 -28.43 2.45
N GLU A 580 -21.84 -28.82 1.83
CA GLU A 580 -20.75 -29.58 2.47
C GLU A 580 -20.09 -28.76 3.60
N ALA A 581 -19.80 -27.48 3.34
CA ALA A 581 -19.25 -26.56 4.34
C ALA A 581 -20.20 -26.39 5.55
N ALA A 582 -21.50 -26.23 5.31
CA ALA A 582 -22.50 -26.14 6.36
C ALA A 582 -22.62 -27.46 7.17
N ALA A 583 -22.57 -28.61 6.51
CA ALA A 583 -22.56 -29.91 7.19
C ALA A 583 -21.33 -30.07 8.09
N LEU A 584 -20.15 -29.68 7.62
CA LEU A 584 -18.91 -29.68 8.40
C LEU A 584 -19.04 -28.77 9.63
N ALA A 585 -19.52 -27.53 9.44
CA ALA A 585 -19.71 -26.56 10.51
C ALA A 585 -20.65 -27.09 11.61
N GLY A 586 -21.70 -27.82 11.23
CA GLY A 586 -22.66 -28.41 12.16
C GLY A 586 -22.07 -29.51 13.08
N THR A 587 -20.88 -30.02 12.77
CA THR A 587 -20.20 -31.06 13.58
C THR A 587 -19.15 -30.51 14.52
N ALA A 588 -18.77 -29.23 14.40
CA ALA A 588 -17.73 -28.60 15.19
C ALA A 588 -18.30 -27.76 16.35
N ASP A 589 -17.50 -27.54 17.39
CA ASP A 589 -17.88 -26.67 18.51
C ASP A 589 -18.06 -25.23 18.06
N THR A 590 -17.25 -24.79 17.10
CA THR A 590 -17.31 -23.45 16.51
C THR A 590 -16.92 -23.51 15.03
N ALA A 591 -17.42 -22.55 14.26
CA ALA A 591 -17.02 -22.39 12.85
C ALA A 591 -16.35 -21.03 12.63
N VAL A 592 -15.30 -21.01 11.84
CA VAL A 592 -14.66 -19.80 11.34
C VAL A 592 -14.81 -19.76 9.83
N VAL A 593 -15.53 -18.78 9.32
CA VAL A 593 -15.71 -18.57 7.88
C VAL A 593 -14.85 -17.39 7.44
N VAL A 594 -13.91 -17.61 6.53
CA VAL A 594 -13.09 -16.54 5.96
C VAL A 594 -13.63 -16.20 4.57
N VAL A 595 -14.08 -14.96 4.43
CA VAL A 595 -14.54 -14.39 3.17
C VAL A 595 -13.68 -13.19 2.79
N GLY A 596 -13.69 -12.79 1.52
CA GLY A 596 -12.88 -11.64 1.11
C GLY A 596 -12.88 -11.37 -0.38
N THR A 597 -11.91 -10.60 -0.77
CA THR A 597 -11.66 -10.15 -2.15
C THR A 597 -10.39 -10.80 -2.71
N GLY A 598 -10.26 -10.77 -4.02
CA GLY A 598 -9.09 -11.27 -4.75
C GLY A 598 -8.45 -10.19 -5.63
N SER A 599 -7.39 -10.57 -6.35
CA SER A 599 -6.72 -9.67 -7.29
C SER A 599 -7.61 -9.21 -8.45
N GLN A 600 -8.69 -9.91 -8.73
CA GLN A 600 -9.69 -9.50 -9.71
C GLN A 600 -10.66 -8.44 -9.17
N THR A 601 -10.64 -8.17 -7.87
CA THR A 601 -11.50 -7.19 -7.21
C THR A 601 -10.71 -5.95 -6.79
N GLU A 602 -9.51 -6.12 -6.26
CA GLU A 602 -8.68 -5.04 -5.71
C GLU A 602 -7.26 -5.14 -6.27
N SER A 603 -6.94 -4.23 -7.17
CA SER A 603 -5.64 -4.14 -7.83
C SER A 603 -5.39 -2.75 -8.38
N GLU A 604 -4.15 -2.45 -8.66
CA GLU A 604 -3.77 -1.37 -9.56
C GLU A 604 -4.30 -1.64 -10.98
N GLY A 605 -4.71 -0.57 -11.68
CA GLY A 605 -5.11 -0.57 -13.09
C GLY A 605 -6.61 -0.63 -13.33
N TYR A 606 -7.44 -0.86 -12.32
CA TYR A 606 -8.90 -0.82 -12.43
C TYR A 606 -9.58 -0.56 -11.09
N ASP A 607 -10.74 0.06 -11.13
CA ASP A 607 -11.63 0.24 -10.00
C ASP A 607 -12.64 -0.91 -9.91
N ARG A 608 -13.20 -1.09 -8.72
CA ARG A 608 -14.25 -2.06 -8.45
C ARG A 608 -15.56 -1.63 -9.12
N THR A 609 -16.34 -2.59 -9.56
CA THR A 609 -17.68 -2.35 -10.12
C THR A 609 -18.79 -2.51 -9.08
N THR A 610 -18.50 -3.15 -7.95
CA THR A 610 -19.43 -3.41 -6.85
C THR A 610 -18.70 -3.60 -5.54
N LEU A 611 -19.39 -3.35 -4.44
CA LEU A 611 -18.92 -3.63 -3.08
C LEU A 611 -19.35 -5.01 -2.58
N ALA A 612 -20.12 -5.77 -3.36
CA ALA A 612 -20.50 -7.14 -3.00
C ALA A 612 -19.25 -8.05 -2.90
N LEU A 613 -19.32 -9.02 -2.02
CA LEU A 613 -18.35 -10.12 -2.00
C LEU A 613 -18.47 -10.93 -3.30
N PRO A 614 -17.35 -11.31 -3.93
CA PRO A 614 -17.41 -12.12 -5.15
C PRO A 614 -17.99 -13.52 -4.93
N GLY A 615 -18.67 -14.03 -5.93
CA GLY A 615 -19.21 -15.39 -5.94
C GLY A 615 -20.31 -15.62 -4.91
N ALA A 616 -20.39 -16.84 -4.38
CA ALA A 616 -21.43 -17.28 -3.45
C ALA A 616 -21.01 -17.18 -1.97
N GLN A 617 -20.12 -16.24 -1.62
CA GLN A 617 -19.62 -16.10 -0.25
C GLN A 617 -20.70 -15.71 0.75
N ASP A 618 -21.67 -14.88 0.37
CA ASP A 618 -22.78 -14.49 1.25
C ASP A 618 -23.70 -15.67 1.58
N GLU A 619 -23.97 -16.54 0.61
CA GLU A 619 -24.72 -17.78 0.79
C GLU A 619 -23.98 -18.76 1.70
N LEU A 620 -22.65 -18.86 1.52
CA LEU A 620 -21.78 -19.68 2.36
C LEU A 620 -21.89 -19.27 3.82
N VAL A 621 -21.70 -17.97 4.11
CA VAL A 621 -21.80 -17.46 5.49
C VAL A 621 -23.15 -17.77 6.11
N ARG A 622 -24.25 -17.51 5.40
CA ARG A 622 -25.59 -17.77 5.91
C ARG A 622 -25.87 -19.25 6.14
N ALA A 623 -25.39 -20.12 5.27
CA ALA A 623 -25.56 -21.57 5.42
C ALA A 623 -24.78 -22.09 6.64
N VAL A 624 -23.54 -21.66 6.81
CA VAL A 624 -22.71 -22.04 7.97
C VAL A 624 -23.28 -21.48 9.25
N ALA A 625 -23.71 -20.21 9.30
CA ALA A 625 -24.31 -19.58 10.49
C ALA A 625 -25.59 -20.30 10.94
N ARG A 626 -26.42 -20.78 10.01
CA ARG A 626 -27.60 -21.61 10.33
C ARG A 626 -27.22 -22.98 10.90
N ALA A 627 -26.12 -23.56 10.45
CA ALA A 627 -25.66 -24.87 10.91
C ALA A 627 -24.92 -24.81 12.25
N ASN A 628 -24.20 -23.72 12.49
CA ASN A 628 -23.47 -23.50 13.74
C ASN A 628 -23.68 -22.06 14.25
N PRO A 629 -24.41 -21.84 15.35
CA PRO A 629 -24.66 -20.51 15.90
C PRO A 629 -23.43 -19.83 16.47
N ARG A 630 -22.33 -20.57 16.70
CA ARG A 630 -21.04 -20.05 17.14
C ARG A 630 -20.14 -19.74 15.96
N THR A 631 -20.70 -19.19 14.89
CA THR A 631 -19.95 -18.82 13.70
C THR A 631 -19.27 -17.46 13.88
N VAL A 632 -17.97 -17.45 13.70
CA VAL A 632 -17.12 -16.26 13.57
C VAL A 632 -16.82 -16.03 12.09
N VAL A 633 -17.05 -14.85 11.59
CA VAL A 633 -16.69 -14.49 10.21
C VAL A 633 -15.49 -13.57 10.21
N VAL A 634 -14.53 -13.91 9.38
CA VAL A 634 -13.32 -13.12 9.11
C VAL A 634 -13.42 -12.55 7.70
N VAL A 635 -13.27 -11.24 7.59
CA VAL A 635 -13.27 -10.52 6.31
C VAL A 635 -11.83 -10.16 5.93
N ASN A 636 -11.35 -10.71 4.83
CA ASN A 636 -10.03 -10.49 4.28
C ASN A 636 -10.16 -9.65 2.99
N SER A 637 -10.20 -8.32 3.13
CA SER A 637 -10.34 -7.37 2.03
C SER A 637 -9.52 -6.12 2.25
N GLY A 638 -9.06 -5.47 1.20
CA GLY A 638 -8.26 -4.24 1.26
C GLY A 638 -9.09 -2.98 1.49
N GLY A 639 -10.37 -3.03 1.15
CA GLY A 639 -11.34 -1.95 1.29
C GLY A 639 -12.73 -2.43 1.69
N PRO A 640 -13.72 -1.53 1.79
CA PRO A 640 -15.08 -1.87 2.20
C PRO A 640 -15.75 -2.91 1.28
N VAL A 641 -16.44 -3.86 1.89
CA VAL A 641 -17.35 -4.81 1.23
C VAL A 641 -18.70 -4.85 1.96
N LEU A 642 -19.75 -5.25 1.28
CA LEU A 642 -21.07 -5.42 1.90
C LEU A 642 -21.10 -6.68 2.77
N LEU A 643 -21.69 -6.57 3.95
CA LEU A 643 -21.84 -7.64 4.93
C LEU A 643 -23.32 -7.83 5.29
N PRO A 644 -24.15 -8.33 4.36
CA PRO A 644 -25.60 -8.38 4.57
C PRO A 644 -26.04 -9.36 5.67
N TRP A 645 -25.17 -10.25 6.06
CA TRP A 645 -25.35 -11.29 7.10
C TRP A 645 -24.73 -10.90 8.45
N ARG A 646 -24.16 -9.69 8.58
CA ARG A 646 -23.42 -9.27 9.79
C ARG A 646 -24.17 -9.46 11.11
N ASP A 647 -25.50 -9.39 11.09
CA ASP A 647 -26.35 -9.56 12.27
C ASP A 647 -26.75 -11.03 12.53
N GLU A 648 -26.44 -11.93 11.60
CA GLU A 648 -26.77 -13.36 11.66
C GLU A 648 -25.66 -14.23 12.28
N VAL A 649 -24.47 -13.65 12.58
CA VAL A 649 -23.29 -14.34 13.05
C VAL A 649 -22.84 -13.87 14.45
N SER A 650 -22.08 -14.69 15.18
CA SER A 650 -21.67 -14.40 16.54
C SER A 650 -20.61 -13.32 16.64
N ALA A 651 -19.65 -13.29 15.70
CA ALA A 651 -18.63 -12.26 15.64
C ALA A 651 -18.20 -11.99 14.20
N VAL A 652 -17.75 -10.77 13.94
CA VAL A 652 -17.18 -10.35 12.66
C VAL A 652 -15.84 -9.65 12.92
N LEU A 653 -14.78 -10.18 12.34
CA LEU A 653 -13.44 -9.61 12.33
C LEU A 653 -13.09 -9.14 10.92
N LEU A 654 -12.48 -7.98 10.79
CA LEU A 654 -11.90 -7.48 9.56
C LEU A 654 -10.39 -7.47 9.71
N THR A 655 -9.69 -8.23 8.86
CA THR A 655 -8.24 -8.41 8.94
C THR A 655 -7.47 -7.65 7.88
N TRP A 656 -8.17 -6.98 6.98
CA TRP A 656 -7.58 -6.32 5.82
C TRP A 656 -6.73 -7.30 4.99
N PHE A 657 -5.71 -6.80 4.28
CA PHE A 657 -4.61 -7.61 3.76
C PHE A 657 -3.49 -7.58 4.80
N GLY A 658 -3.42 -8.63 5.59
CA GLY A 658 -2.66 -8.67 6.84
C GLY A 658 -1.17 -9.02 6.69
N GLY A 659 -0.60 -9.05 5.46
CA GLY A 659 0.78 -9.43 5.26
C GLY A 659 1.06 -10.92 5.52
N GLN A 660 2.33 -11.29 5.47
CA GLN A 660 2.75 -12.70 5.54
C GLN A 660 2.46 -13.41 6.87
N GLU A 661 2.30 -12.67 7.98
CA GLU A 661 2.05 -13.22 9.33
C GLU A 661 0.56 -13.17 9.73
N SER A 662 -0.33 -12.90 8.80
CA SER A 662 -1.77 -12.72 9.06
C SER A 662 -2.42 -13.89 9.80
N GLY A 663 -2.02 -15.14 9.52
CA GLY A 663 -2.57 -16.32 10.17
C GLY A 663 -2.19 -16.43 11.64
N HIS A 664 -0.93 -16.16 11.99
CA HIS A 664 -0.50 -16.12 13.40
C HIS A 664 -1.19 -14.97 14.15
N ALA A 665 -1.23 -13.76 13.54
CA ALA A 665 -1.88 -12.59 14.12
C ALA A 665 -3.36 -12.84 14.41
N LEU A 666 -4.08 -13.45 13.46
CA LEU A 666 -5.50 -13.74 13.64
C LEU A 666 -5.74 -14.83 14.71
N ALA A 667 -4.89 -15.86 14.77
CA ALA A 667 -4.96 -16.87 15.85
C ALA A 667 -4.76 -16.22 17.23
N ASP A 668 -3.83 -15.27 17.37
CA ASP A 668 -3.62 -14.52 18.61
C ASP A 668 -4.84 -13.68 18.99
N VAL A 669 -5.47 -13.03 18.02
CA VAL A 669 -6.70 -12.27 18.25
C VAL A 669 -7.83 -13.18 18.68
N LEU A 670 -8.09 -14.28 17.97
CA LEU A 670 -9.18 -15.22 18.30
C LEU A 670 -9.04 -15.78 19.72
N LEU A 671 -7.81 -16.06 20.16
CA LEU A 671 -7.49 -16.59 21.50
C LEU A 671 -7.36 -15.48 22.57
N GLY A 672 -7.49 -14.21 22.18
CA GLY A 672 -7.32 -13.08 23.08
C GLY A 672 -5.90 -12.97 23.67
N ARG A 673 -4.88 -13.52 22.99
CA ARG A 673 -3.47 -13.26 23.30
C ARG A 673 -3.10 -11.82 23.00
N THR A 674 -3.70 -11.29 21.93
CA THR A 674 -3.63 -9.89 21.52
C THR A 674 -5.04 -9.34 21.38
N GLU A 675 -5.26 -8.10 21.82
CA GLU A 675 -6.51 -7.42 21.66
C GLU A 675 -6.71 -6.98 20.20
N PRO A 676 -7.90 -7.09 19.60
CA PRO A 676 -8.23 -6.46 18.32
C PRO A 676 -8.29 -4.94 18.53
N GLY A 677 -7.14 -4.28 18.33
CA GLY A 677 -6.98 -2.85 18.61
C GLY A 677 -7.44 -1.94 17.49
N GLY A 678 -7.84 -2.51 16.35
CA GLY A 678 -8.14 -1.78 15.13
C GLY A 678 -9.39 -0.91 15.21
N ARG A 679 -9.34 0.22 14.51
CA ARG A 679 -10.47 1.15 14.30
C ARG A 679 -10.56 1.43 12.81
N LEU A 680 -11.78 1.48 12.28
CA LEU A 680 -12.00 1.70 10.85
C LEU A 680 -11.40 3.03 10.39
N PRO A 681 -10.45 3.03 9.47
CA PRO A 681 -9.93 4.25 8.85
C PRO A 681 -10.81 4.73 7.68
N THR A 682 -11.89 4.00 7.40
CA THR A 682 -12.85 4.28 6.33
C THR A 682 -14.25 3.83 6.75
N THR A 683 -15.26 4.54 6.29
CA THR A 683 -16.67 4.23 6.57
C THR A 683 -17.12 2.98 5.81
N TRP A 684 -17.85 2.10 6.48
CA TRP A 684 -18.31 0.82 5.93
C TRP A 684 -19.80 0.85 5.59
N PRO A 685 -20.20 0.75 4.33
CA PRO A 685 -21.61 0.88 3.91
C PRO A 685 -22.46 -0.33 4.30
N ALA A 686 -23.75 -0.10 4.50
CA ALA A 686 -24.74 -1.17 4.63
C ALA A 686 -25.20 -1.67 3.26
N THR A 687 -25.38 -0.76 2.32
CA THR A 687 -25.69 -1.03 0.91
C THR A 687 -24.94 -0.07 0.00
N GLU A 688 -24.75 -0.39 -1.26
CA GLU A 688 -24.13 0.51 -2.24
C GLU A 688 -24.95 1.78 -2.47
N ALA A 689 -26.28 1.65 -2.44
CA ALA A 689 -27.20 2.76 -2.65
C ALA A 689 -27.07 3.85 -1.58
N ASP A 690 -26.58 3.50 -0.40
CA ASP A 690 -26.38 4.43 0.71
C ASP A 690 -25.09 5.24 0.59
N VAL A 691 -24.17 4.85 -0.27
CA VAL A 691 -22.85 5.48 -0.39
C VAL A 691 -22.94 6.86 -1.03
N PRO A 692 -22.63 7.95 -0.30
CA PRO A 692 -22.83 9.30 -0.82
C PRO A 692 -21.87 9.67 -1.97
N VAL A 693 -20.67 9.07 -2.01
CA VAL A 693 -19.64 9.29 -3.04
C VAL A 693 -19.20 7.93 -3.55
N LEU A 694 -19.68 7.53 -4.72
CA LEU A 694 -19.45 6.20 -5.27
C LEU A 694 -18.68 6.19 -6.60
N SER A 695 -18.86 7.20 -7.48
CA SER A 695 -18.28 7.18 -8.82
C SER A 695 -16.75 7.30 -8.82
N THR A 696 -16.11 6.42 -9.59
CA THR A 696 -14.68 6.46 -9.95
C THR A 696 -14.49 6.63 -11.46
N THR A 697 -15.57 6.68 -12.24
CA THR A 697 -15.51 6.69 -13.70
C THR A 697 -15.63 8.13 -14.22
N PRO A 698 -14.67 8.59 -15.04
CA PRO A 698 -14.76 9.88 -15.72
C PRO A 698 -15.94 9.94 -16.70
N GLU A 699 -16.59 11.08 -16.78
CA GLU A 699 -17.58 11.40 -17.78
C GLU A 699 -16.93 12.33 -18.82
N ASP A 700 -16.87 11.91 -20.08
CA ASP A 700 -16.19 12.63 -21.15
C ASP A 700 -14.72 13.00 -20.82
N GLY A 701 -14.00 12.08 -20.17
CA GLY A 701 -12.62 12.26 -19.75
C GLY A 701 -12.45 13.12 -18.49
N VAL A 702 -13.54 13.55 -17.85
CA VAL A 702 -13.49 14.42 -16.66
C VAL A 702 -14.14 13.72 -15.45
N LEU A 703 -13.38 13.58 -14.37
CA LEU A 703 -13.90 13.12 -13.09
C LEU A 703 -14.14 14.33 -12.17
N ARG A 704 -15.42 14.62 -11.91
CA ARG A 704 -15.83 15.78 -11.11
C ARG A 704 -16.03 15.41 -9.65
N TYR A 705 -15.27 16.04 -8.77
CA TYR A 705 -15.41 15.90 -7.31
C TYR A 705 -16.45 16.92 -6.79
N ARG A 706 -17.72 16.63 -7.14
CA ARG A 706 -18.86 17.54 -6.84
C ARG A 706 -19.21 17.63 -5.36
N GLU A 707 -18.76 16.66 -4.58
CA GLU A 707 -18.96 16.58 -3.14
C GLU A 707 -18.16 17.62 -2.37
N GLY A 708 -17.15 18.25 -2.99
CA GLY A 708 -16.29 19.25 -2.36
C GLY A 708 -15.54 18.67 -1.15
N ILE A 709 -15.67 19.33 0.01
CA ILE A 709 -15.02 18.89 1.25
C ILE A 709 -15.70 17.70 1.93
N HIS A 710 -16.72 17.11 1.32
CA HIS A 710 -17.55 16.06 1.91
C HIS A 710 -17.25 14.70 1.28
N ILE A 711 -16.14 14.09 1.65
CA ILE A 711 -15.83 12.69 1.34
C ILE A 711 -15.89 11.83 2.60
N GLY A 712 -15.93 10.52 2.45
CA GLY A 712 -15.93 9.56 3.55
C GLY A 712 -16.99 9.90 4.59
N TYR A 713 -16.68 9.73 5.88
CA TYR A 713 -17.63 9.99 6.99
C TYR A 713 -18.25 11.39 6.95
N ARG A 714 -17.56 12.40 6.37
CA ARG A 714 -18.08 13.76 6.23
C ARG A 714 -19.30 13.78 5.31
N ALA A 715 -19.26 13.02 4.23
CA ALA A 715 -20.37 12.86 3.30
C ALA A 715 -21.53 12.08 3.95
N TRP A 716 -21.24 11.01 4.68
CA TRP A 716 -22.23 10.22 5.39
C TRP A 716 -22.97 11.05 6.44
N LEU A 717 -22.26 11.84 7.23
CA LEU A 717 -22.85 12.74 8.22
C LEU A 717 -23.70 13.84 7.55
N ARG A 718 -23.25 14.40 6.42
CA ARG A 718 -24.01 15.40 5.65
C ARG A 718 -25.30 14.81 5.09
N ALA A 719 -25.25 13.59 4.57
CA ALA A 719 -26.40 12.88 4.03
C ALA A 719 -27.40 12.44 5.12
N GLY A 720 -26.96 12.37 6.39
CA GLY A 720 -27.79 11.85 7.49
C GLY A 720 -28.07 10.36 7.39
N VAL A 721 -27.26 9.62 6.65
CA VAL A 721 -27.40 8.17 6.43
C VAL A 721 -26.50 7.42 7.42
N THR A 722 -27.04 6.36 8.02
CA THR A 722 -26.29 5.52 8.95
C THR A 722 -25.59 4.40 8.18
N PRO A 723 -24.25 4.33 8.20
CA PRO A 723 -23.51 3.23 7.59
C PRO A 723 -23.63 1.93 8.41
N ALA A 724 -23.19 0.80 7.85
CA ALA A 724 -23.08 -0.45 8.61
C ALA A 724 -22.14 -0.28 9.80
N TYR A 725 -20.99 0.33 9.56
CA TYR A 725 -20.02 0.70 10.59
C TYR A 725 -19.41 2.08 10.27
N PRO A 726 -19.43 3.01 11.23
CA PRO A 726 -18.94 4.36 11.00
C PRO A 726 -17.41 4.42 11.08
N PHE A 727 -16.84 5.49 10.53
CA PHE A 727 -15.43 5.84 10.68
C PHE A 727 -15.01 5.83 12.16
N GLY A 728 -13.87 5.27 12.46
CA GLY A 728 -13.33 5.14 13.80
C GLY A 728 -13.92 3.98 14.63
N HIS A 729 -14.93 3.26 14.11
CA HIS A 729 -15.53 2.12 14.81
C HIS A 729 -14.57 0.94 14.93
N GLY A 730 -14.63 0.28 16.07
CA GLY A 730 -13.97 -0.98 16.37
C GLY A 730 -14.18 -1.31 17.84
N LEU A 731 -14.48 -2.57 18.12
CA LEU A 731 -14.61 -3.11 19.47
C LEU A 731 -13.27 -3.67 19.95
N GLY A 732 -13.11 -3.76 21.27
CA GLY A 732 -12.05 -4.51 21.91
C GLY A 732 -12.62 -5.62 22.77
N TYR A 733 -11.75 -6.41 23.38
CA TYR A 733 -12.13 -7.39 24.41
C TYR A 733 -12.24 -6.76 25.80
N SER A 734 -11.83 -5.50 25.91
CA SER A 734 -11.97 -4.69 27.12
C SER A 734 -12.97 -3.56 26.91
N THR A 735 -13.57 -3.11 28.01
CA THR A 735 -14.50 -1.96 28.00
C THR A 735 -13.80 -0.72 28.55
N TRP A 736 -14.23 0.45 28.09
CA TRP A 736 -13.59 1.71 28.44
C TRP A 736 -14.56 2.77 28.85
N GLU A 737 -14.15 3.63 29.76
CA GLU A 737 -14.84 4.85 30.14
C GLU A 737 -13.93 6.04 29.87
N LEU A 738 -14.47 7.07 29.22
CA LEU A 738 -13.80 8.34 29.00
C LEU A 738 -14.43 9.38 29.91
N ALA A 739 -13.61 10.16 30.63
CA ALA A 739 -14.05 11.14 31.61
C ALA A 739 -13.15 12.38 31.65
N ASP A 740 -13.54 13.37 32.43
CA ASP A 740 -12.74 14.53 32.81
C ASP A 740 -12.21 15.35 31.62
N LEU A 741 -13.02 15.51 30.56
CA LEU A 741 -12.63 16.30 29.41
C LEU A 741 -12.35 17.76 29.83
N ALA A 742 -11.16 18.22 29.54
CA ALA A 742 -10.78 19.64 29.64
C ALA A 742 -10.19 20.12 28.31
N VAL A 743 -10.52 21.33 27.92
CA VAL A 743 -10.04 22.00 26.71
C VAL A 743 -9.33 23.28 27.12
N SER A 744 -8.06 23.44 26.74
CA SER A 744 -7.29 24.62 27.09
C SER A 744 -7.72 25.87 26.30
N ALA A 745 -7.35 27.05 26.77
CA ALA A 745 -7.22 28.21 25.90
C ALA A 745 -6.09 27.94 24.88
N PRO A 746 -6.09 28.60 23.70
CA PRO A 746 -4.98 28.48 22.74
C PRO A 746 -3.66 28.86 23.38
N GLU A 747 -2.61 28.07 23.17
CA GLU A 747 -1.24 28.36 23.58
C GLU A 747 -0.62 29.48 22.71
N GLN A 748 0.64 29.84 22.92
CA GLN A 748 1.27 30.95 22.18
C GLN A 748 1.37 30.69 20.66
N ASP A 749 1.50 29.44 20.27
CA ASP A 749 1.52 29.01 18.86
C ASP A 749 0.12 28.74 18.28
N GLY A 750 -0.93 28.97 19.08
CA GLY A 750 -2.33 28.71 18.69
C GLY A 750 -2.81 27.28 18.91
N THR A 751 -1.98 26.39 19.40
CA THR A 751 -2.35 25.01 19.74
C THR A 751 -3.37 24.98 20.89
N VAL A 752 -4.40 24.15 20.77
CA VAL A 752 -5.38 23.88 21.82
C VAL A 752 -5.17 22.47 22.36
N ALA A 753 -4.87 22.35 23.65
CA ALA A 753 -4.74 21.04 24.28
C ALA A 753 -6.10 20.52 24.74
N VAL A 754 -6.39 19.30 24.35
CA VAL A 754 -7.53 18.50 24.84
C VAL A 754 -6.98 17.43 25.76
N THR A 755 -7.43 17.42 27.01
CA THR A 755 -7.04 16.40 28.00
C THR A 755 -8.27 15.69 28.53
N LEU A 756 -8.13 14.40 28.80
CA LEU A 756 -9.17 13.56 29.38
C LEU A 756 -8.56 12.36 30.09
N THR A 757 -9.37 11.62 30.81
CA THR A 757 -9.01 10.35 31.44
C THR A 757 -9.63 9.19 30.67
N ALA A 758 -8.83 8.22 30.23
CA ALA A 758 -9.30 6.94 29.68
C ALA A 758 -9.12 5.85 30.74
N ARG A 759 -10.19 5.20 31.14
CA ARG A 759 -10.17 4.12 32.11
C ARG A 759 -10.55 2.79 31.45
N ASN A 760 -9.71 1.82 31.57
CA ASN A 760 -10.05 0.44 31.23
C ASN A 760 -10.96 -0.13 32.33
N THR A 761 -12.25 -0.32 32.03
CA THR A 761 -13.25 -0.87 32.96
C THR A 761 -13.42 -2.37 32.83
N GLY A 762 -12.74 -2.97 31.86
CA GLY A 762 -12.79 -4.41 31.60
C GLY A 762 -11.89 -5.21 32.53
N ALA A 763 -11.92 -6.54 32.34
CA ALA A 763 -11.17 -7.48 33.14
C ALA A 763 -9.79 -7.86 32.54
N ARG A 764 -9.40 -7.25 31.42
CA ARG A 764 -8.17 -7.53 30.66
C ARG A 764 -7.43 -6.23 30.35
N ALA A 765 -6.12 -6.33 30.15
CA ALA A 765 -5.39 -5.24 29.52
C ALA A 765 -5.94 -5.02 28.10
N GLY A 766 -5.97 -3.78 27.64
CA GLY A 766 -6.53 -3.45 26.35
C GLY A 766 -5.96 -2.15 25.77
N LYS A 767 -6.27 -1.91 24.50
CA LYS A 767 -5.94 -0.68 23.76
C LYS A 767 -7.22 0.04 23.38
N GLN A 768 -7.22 1.37 23.49
CA GLN A 768 -8.28 2.23 23.00
C GLN A 768 -7.69 3.35 22.14
N VAL A 769 -8.44 3.77 21.14
CA VAL A 769 -8.15 4.95 20.36
C VAL A 769 -9.12 6.05 20.77
N VAL A 770 -8.62 7.07 21.42
CA VAL A 770 -9.37 8.28 21.76
C VAL A 770 -9.34 9.20 20.55
N GLN A 771 -10.51 9.59 20.06
CA GLN A 771 -10.69 10.41 18.88
C GLN A 771 -11.33 11.74 19.27
N VAL A 772 -10.78 12.84 18.75
CA VAL A 772 -11.28 14.18 18.98
C VAL A 772 -11.78 14.78 17.67
N TYR A 773 -13.03 15.21 17.69
CA TYR A 773 -13.69 15.82 16.54
C TYR A 773 -14.10 17.26 16.87
N LEU A 774 -14.03 18.13 15.87
CA LEU A 774 -14.58 19.48 15.93
C LEU A 774 -15.91 19.58 15.17
N SER A 775 -16.75 20.49 15.61
CA SER A 775 -17.94 20.93 14.87
C SER A 775 -18.22 22.40 15.12
N ARG A 776 -18.86 23.05 14.15
CA ARG A 776 -19.30 24.43 14.26
C ARG A 776 -20.59 24.67 13.48
N PRO A 777 -21.76 24.34 14.04
CA PRO A 777 -23.05 24.43 13.34
C PRO A 777 -23.45 25.85 12.94
N ASP A 778 -22.98 26.87 13.67
CA ASP A 778 -23.23 28.30 13.46
C ASP A 778 -22.16 28.99 12.60
N SER A 779 -21.33 28.21 11.91
CA SER A 779 -20.30 28.74 11.01
C SER A 779 -20.94 29.54 9.87
N ALA A 780 -20.33 30.69 9.55
CA ALA A 780 -20.72 31.50 8.39
C ALA A 780 -20.28 30.88 7.04
N ILE A 781 -19.39 29.90 7.10
CA ILE A 781 -18.88 29.17 5.95
C ILE A 781 -19.31 27.71 6.01
N GLU A 782 -19.39 27.05 4.85
CA GLU A 782 -19.67 25.62 4.80
C GLU A 782 -18.58 24.82 5.55
N ARG A 783 -18.99 23.93 6.45
CA ARG A 783 -18.10 23.01 7.15
C ARG A 783 -18.72 21.61 7.18
N PRO A 784 -17.91 20.56 7.31
CA PRO A 784 -18.45 19.24 7.64
C PRO A 784 -19.25 19.29 8.95
N VAL A 785 -20.25 18.42 9.09
CA VAL A 785 -21.02 18.28 10.35
C VAL A 785 -20.08 18.12 11.55
N ARG A 786 -19.02 17.34 11.34
CA ARG A 786 -17.84 17.25 12.21
C ARG A 786 -16.64 16.73 11.43
N TRP A 787 -15.44 16.98 11.93
CA TRP A 787 -14.19 16.50 11.33
C TRP A 787 -13.19 16.10 12.40
N LEU A 788 -12.38 15.11 12.11
CA LEU A 788 -11.30 14.65 12.97
C LEU A 788 -10.29 15.80 13.16
N ALA A 789 -9.92 16.04 14.40
CA ALA A 789 -8.98 17.11 14.77
C ALA A 789 -7.74 16.58 15.50
N GLY A 790 -7.83 15.38 16.08
CA GLY A 790 -6.73 14.69 16.71
C GLY A 790 -7.14 13.33 17.26
N PHE A 791 -6.18 12.51 17.57
CA PHE A 791 -6.39 11.18 18.15
C PHE A 791 -5.18 10.75 19.00
N ALA A 792 -5.40 9.78 19.88
CA ALA A 792 -4.34 9.13 20.62
C ALA A 792 -4.68 7.66 20.86
N ALA A 793 -3.73 6.77 20.60
CA ALA A 793 -3.80 5.37 21.02
C ALA A 793 -3.29 5.26 22.47
N VAL A 794 -4.05 4.59 23.32
CA VAL A 794 -3.70 4.38 24.73
C VAL A 794 -3.88 2.91 25.10
N SER A 795 -2.98 2.42 25.94
CA SER A 795 -3.06 1.07 26.52
C SER A 795 -3.15 1.15 28.03
N ALA A 796 -3.97 0.29 28.64
CA ALA A 796 -4.11 0.22 30.08
C ALA A 796 -4.39 -1.21 30.56
N SER A 797 -3.90 -1.54 31.75
CA SER A 797 -4.25 -2.77 32.45
C SER A 797 -5.70 -2.74 32.90
N ALA A 798 -6.25 -3.90 33.30
CA ALA A 798 -7.59 -3.99 33.86
C ALA A 798 -7.78 -3.03 35.06
N GLY A 799 -8.80 -2.18 34.98
CA GLY A 799 -9.12 -1.19 36.04
C GLY A 799 -8.23 0.06 36.08
N GLU A 800 -7.19 0.15 35.26
CA GLU A 800 -6.26 1.27 35.21
C GLU A 800 -6.89 2.49 34.50
N SER A 801 -6.52 3.68 34.96
CA SER A 801 -6.86 4.96 34.35
C SER A 801 -5.59 5.64 33.82
N VAL A 802 -5.64 6.09 32.59
CA VAL A 802 -4.53 6.73 31.89
C VAL A 802 -4.91 8.16 31.51
N PRO A 803 -4.10 9.18 31.81
CA PRO A 803 -4.32 10.51 31.29
C PRO A 803 -3.99 10.55 29.80
N VAL A 804 -4.85 11.21 29.02
CA VAL A 804 -4.70 11.40 27.59
C VAL A 804 -4.59 12.88 27.30
N ARG A 805 -3.59 13.27 26.50
CA ARG A 805 -3.45 14.61 25.94
C ARG A 805 -3.40 14.53 24.42
N ILE A 806 -4.21 15.34 23.75
CA ILE A 806 -4.27 15.48 22.32
C ILE A 806 -4.14 16.97 22.00
N ASP A 807 -3.08 17.33 21.30
CA ASP A 807 -2.81 18.70 20.89
C ASP A 807 -3.44 18.98 19.53
N LEU A 808 -4.30 19.97 19.47
CA LEU A 808 -5.01 20.40 18.27
C LEU A 808 -4.28 21.61 17.68
N PRO A 809 -3.54 21.44 16.57
CA PRO A 809 -2.82 22.56 15.96
C PRO A 809 -3.79 23.59 15.35
N PRO A 810 -3.39 24.85 15.16
CA PRO A 810 -4.26 25.90 14.59
C PRO A 810 -4.90 25.52 13.25
N ARG A 811 -4.23 24.68 12.47
CA ARG A 811 -4.68 24.24 11.16
C ARG A 811 -6.05 23.51 11.20
N VAL A 812 -6.36 22.75 12.25
CA VAL A 812 -7.63 22.00 12.33
C VAL A 812 -8.86 22.90 12.51
N PHE A 813 -8.67 24.16 12.92
CA PHE A 813 -9.71 25.18 13.02
C PHE A 813 -9.85 26.04 11.76
N ALA A 814 -8.85 25.98 10.87
CA ALA A 814 -8.80 26.79 9.66
C ALA A 814 -9.63 26.19 8.51
N HIS A 815 -9.86 27.01 7.50
CA HIS A 815 -10.41 26.68 6.21
C HIS A 815 -9.63 27.41 5.12
N TRP A 816 -9.77 26.97 3.89
CA TRP A 816 -9.13 27.61 2.77
C TRP A 816 -10.03 28.67 2.12
N ASP A 817 -9.52 29.91 1.99
CA ASP A 817 -10.15 31.01 1.28
C ASP A 817 -9.06 31.90 0.63
N GLY A 818 -8.48 31.39 -0.49
CA GLY A 818 -7.30 31.99 -1.11
C GLY A 818 -6.05 31.98 -0.23
N GLY A 819 -6.09 31.27 0.89
CA GLY A 819 -5.10 31.09 1.94
C GLY A 819 -5.77 30.51 3.16
N TRP A 820 -4.99 30.04 4.14
CA TRP A 820 -5.53 29.48 5.37
C TRP A 820 -6.06 30.61 6.28
N ARG A 821 -7.33 30.49 6.67
CA ARG A 821 -8.01 31.46 7.54
C ARG A 821 -8.72 30.75 8.69
N THR A 822 -8.67 31.32 9.85
CA THR A 822 -9.43 30.85 11.02
C THR A 822 -10.63 31.76 11.26
N GLU A 823 -11.82 31.20 11.21
CA GLU A 823 -13.05 31.89 11.59
C GLU A 823 -13.05 32.03 13.12
N PRO A 824 -12.99 33.26 13.70
CA PRO A 824 -12.92 33.44 15.16
C PRO A 824 -14.20 33.01 15.85
N GLY A 825 -14.08 32.50 17.08
CA GLY A 825 -15.20 32.10 17.91
C GLY A 825 -15.10 30.70 18.50
N ALA A 826 -16.22 30.15 18.93
CA ALA A 826 -16.27 28.87 19.60
C ALA A 826 -16.44 27.70 18.60
N PHE A 827 -15.65 26.66 18.80
CA PHE A 827 -15.79 25.36 18.16
C PHE A 827 -16.18 24.35 19.23
N ALA A 828 -17.19 23.54 18.95
CA ALA A 828 -17.50 22.43 19.82
C ALA A 828 -16.46 21.33 19.65
N VAL A 829 -15.95 20.83 20.76
CA VAL A 829 -14.98 19.73 20.85
C VAL A 829 -15.73 18.50 21.33
N HIS A 830 -15.61 17.42 20.59
CA HIS A 830 -16.24 16.13 20.92
C HIS A 830 -15.12 15.10 21.07
N ALA A 831 -15.12 14.32 22.14
CA ALA A 831 -14.17 13.23 22.33
C ALA A 831 -14.91 11.90 22.57
N GLY A 832 -14.39 10.83 21.95
CA GLY A 832 -15.00 9.52 22.04
C GLY A 832 -14.19 8.44 21.35
N THR A 833 -14.88 7.39 20.90
CA THR A 833 -14.27 6.17 20.35
C THR A 833 -14.58 5.96 18.85
N SER A 834 -15.46 6.77 18.29
CA SER A 834 -15.75 6.81 16.84
C SER A 834 -16.41 8.15 16.49
N VAL A 835 -16.59 8.42 15.20
CA VAL A 835 -17.25 9.65 14.73
C VAL A 835 -18.70 9.81 15.24
N VAL A 836 -19.35 8.78 15.72
CA VAL A 836 -20.71 8.79 16.25
C VAL A 836 -20.79 8.53 17.76
N ASP A 837 -19.82 7.83 18.34
CA ASP A 837 -19.74 7.57 19.77
C ASP A 837 -18.83 8.61 20.43
N LEU A 838 -19.47 9.72 20.88
CA LEU A 838 -18.80 10.93 21.37
C LEU A 838 -19.43 11.38 22.71
N PRO A 839 -19.17 10.63 23.79
CA PRO A 839 -19.77 10.91 25.10
C PRO A 839 -19.31 12.21 25.73
N LEU A 840 -18.13 12.70 25.40
CA LEU A 840 -17.57 13.89 26.02
C LEU A 840 -17.68 15.11 25.09
N ARG A 841 -18.01 16.27 25.68
CA ARG A 841 -18.16 17.54 24.95
C ARG A 841 -17.50 18.67 25.69
N GLY A 842 -16.78 19.50 24.93
CA GLY A 842 -16.15 20.74 25.40
C GLY A 842 -16.25 21.84 24.35
N SER A 843 -15.53 22.90 24.52
CA SER A 843 -15.48 24.03 23.60
C SER A 843 -14.07 24.63 23.56
N ALA A 844 -13.59 24.89 22.36
CA ALA A 844 -12.38 25.65 22.10
C ALA A 844 -12.78 27.04 21.55
N VAL A 845 -12.26 28.11 22.12
CA VAL A 845 -12.47 29.46 21.61
C VAL A 845 -11.18 29.92 20.94
N VAL A 846 -11.22 30.16 19.65
CA VAL A 846 -10.05 30.60 18.87
C VAL A 846 -10.24 32.02 18.37
N GLY A 847 -9.14 32.77 18.33
CA GLY A 847 -9.12 34.13 17.78
C GLY A 847 -9.02 34.09 16.24
N ALA A 848 -9.10 35.27 15.61
CA ALA A 848 -8.78 35.39 14.19
C ALA A 848 -7.27 35.10 14.02
N GLY A 849 -6.95 33.98 13.40
CA GLY A 849 -5.61 33.68 12.92
C GLY A 849 -5.45 34.20 11.50
N GLY A 850 -4.40 34.91 11.22
CA GLY A 850 -3.99 35.36 9.89
C GLY A 850 -3.02 34.42 9.25
#